data_511ba85c3c1bbafb373a4e2b36cccb2a
#
_entry.id   511ba85c3c1bbafb373a4e2b36cccb2a
#
_cell.length_a   1.000
_cell.length_b   1.000
_cell.length_c   1.000
_cell.angle_alpha   90.00
_cell.angle_beta   90.00
_cell.angle_gamma   90.00
#
_symmetry.space_group_name_H-M   'P 1'
#
loop_
_entity.id
_entity.type
_entity.pdbx_description
1 polymer ?
#
loop_
_entity_poly.entity_id
_entity_poly.type
_entity_poly.pdbx_seq_one_letter_code
_entity_poly.pdbx_strand_id
1 'polypeptide(L)'
;MTQKKTTRYQLLTEDLLDTIEGAPRSSQEEYLFLSESDEFKGRWEVTALWADWFFDFEEIVGHYRTVSPARLDTFLSFAKSGGYKIVFTDPPEDILDAYERLHDPPPFSLKSSLDNTIHGMFPWQVEGFNKLVRDESIDSGLVIWDTGTGKTAFIASALEWHNGEGHPYDIGLVVVKKNNKIDTQRKLLSLAGLDSFVLAGTPKKRDQVYAEVSDSLGDKAKPILITNYESFRQDDEMFKWLIEDRDCLAFWDEMPTRLSNRTTQVYETVQKCLWRTFQPRTGPPTPRPRWLRQWELSATPIENSPEGLFNCVRLLDPLLLGSVTQFDASYVINRNPVSHKPERWGRLDKLAGKIEYMTHRASLDDPMIAKMFPEIMEDPLIIDWDPRDRAIYDMLASNAVKILEEESESEEFNVLALIQVMQMICDAPSMIGQSSENHKEFQRVLLDVEDEDEMPRMTKGSEIAVRLVETLKKAPTDDRHTKFETLHEILTEKHPDSKALIYMTWASYGFEPVCAKLDEWGITYVSYTGTDKQRQTVKDEFRADPDIQVFLSSDKGSDSIDLPEAAVGVNYNLPWTWTRKRQRQGRNNRVDSKLDTTWWYDLIMANSVEERKQEIIATKKGYHTQLFDGKAAEDSIASKLTRDDLIYILKG
;
A
#
# COMPACT_ATOMS: atom_id res chain seq x y z
N MET A 1 37.00 -33.07 -2.00
CA MET A 1 36.12 -34.04 -2.69
C MET A 1 34.78 -33.37 -2.95
N THR A 2 34.69 -32.70 -4.09
CA THR A 2 33.45 -32.06 -4.56
C THR A 2 32.48 -33.13 -4.96
N GLN A 3 31.41 -33.31 -4.17
CA GLN A 3 30.27 -34.12 -4.61
C GLN A 3 29.74 -33.48 -5.90
N LYS A 4 29.89 -34.18 -7.01
CA LYS A 4 29.17 -33.89 -8.24
C LYS A 4 27.68 -33.88 -7.89
N LYS A 5 27.06 -32.67 -7.85
CA LYS A 5 25.61 -32.54 -7.86
C LYS A 5 25.14 -33.26 -9.09
N THR A 6 24.47 -34.38 -8.90
CA THR A 6 23.80 -35.13 -9.98
C THR A 6 22.90 -34.18 -10.74
N THR A 7 23.21 -34.01 -12.02
CA THR A 7 22.44 -33.22 -12.97
C THR A 7 20.97 -33.66 -12.88
N ARG A 8 20.12 -32.77 -12.44
CA ARG A 8 18.68 -33.01 -12.28
C ARG A 8 17.89 -32.85 -13.60
N TYR A 9 18.60 -32.59 -14.70
CA TYR A 9 18.03 -32.27 -16.00
C TYR A 9 18.75 -33.05 -17.08
N GLN A 10 18.06 -33.23 -18.21
CA GLN A 10 18.64 -33.79 -19.41
C GLN A 10 18.90 -32.66 -20.41
N LEU A 11 20.06 -32.69 -21.08
CA LEU A 11 20.30 -31.84 -22.23
C LEU A 11 19.67 -32.49 -23.46
N LEU A 12 19.06 -31.66 -24.30
CA LEU A 12 18.51 -32.15 -25.55
C LEU A 12 19.66 -32.57 -26.49
N THR A 13 19.64 -33.83 -26.88
CA THR A 13 20.50 -34.39 -27.91
C THR A 13 19.62 -34.96 -29.02
N GLU A 14 20.15 -35.12 -30.24
CA GLU A 14 19.40 -35.73 -31.34
C GLU A 14 18.88 -37.13 -30.96
N ASP A 15 19.70 -37.95 -30.28
CA ASP A 15 19.30 -39.28 -29.79
C ASP A 15 18.16 -39.22 -28.76
N LEU A 16 18.14 -38.20 -27.90
CA LEU A 16 17.09 -38.01 -26.92
C LEU A 16 15.80 -37.57 -27.59
N LEU A 17 15.89 -36.63 -28.56
CA LEU A 17 14.73 -36.15 -29.30
C LEU A 17 14.10 -37.30 -30.08
N ASP A 18 14.88 -38.10 -30.81
CA ASP A 18 14.41 -39.30 -31.56
C ASP A 18 13.74 -40.30 -30.59
N THR A 19 14.31 -40.46 -29.37
CA THR A 19 13.76 -41.34 -28.37
C THR A 19 12.41 -40.86 -27.84
N ILE A 20 12.26 -39.54 -27.67
CA ILE A 20 11.01 -38.91 -27.18
C ILE A 20 9.96 -38.96 -28.30
N GLU A 21 10.30 -38.59 -29.53
CA GLU A 21 9.38 -38.59 -30.65
C GLU A 21 8.93 -40.02 -31.05
N GLY A 22 9.79 -41.01 -30.89
CA GLY A 22 9.48 -42.44 -31.11
C GLY A 22 8.65 -43.07 -29.97
N ALA A 23 8.49 -42.43 -28.84
CA ALA A 23 7.76 -42.95 -27.68
C ALA A 23 6.23 -42.79 -27.87
N PRO A 24 5.40 -43.60 -27.15
CA PRO A 24 3.95 -43.41 -27.10
C PRO A 24 3.60 -42.01 -26.61
N ARG A 25 2.51 -41.41 -27.10
CA ARG A 25 2.04 -40.07 -26.75
C ARG A 25 2.00 -39.83 -25.23
N SER A 26 1.52 -40.79 -24.46
CA SER A 26 1.48 -40.69 -22.98
C SER A 26 2.85 -40.57 -22.33
N SER A 27 3.91 -41.04 -22.95
CA SER A 27 5.28 -40.91 -22.49
C SER A 27 5.94 -39.62 -22.99
N GLN A 28 5.53 -39.11 -24.15
CA GLN A 28 5.96 -37.83 -24.69
C GLN A 28 5.41 -36.67 -23.82
N GLU A 29 4.20 -36.84 -23.32
CA GLU A 29 3.54 -35.92 -22.41
C GLU A 29 4.27 -35.72 -21.07
N GLU A 30 5.24 -36.54 -20.73
CA GLU A 30 6.07 -36.39 -19.53
C GLU A 30 7.25 -35.43 -19.70
N TYR A 31 7.52 -34.92 -20.89
CA TYR A 31 8.68 -34.08 -21.18
C TYR A 31 8.30 -32.61 -21.34
N LEU A 32 9.02 -31.75 -20.61
CA LEU A 32 8.98 -30.30 -20.76
C LEU A 32 10.32 -29.79 -21.27
N PHE A 33 10.30 -29.01 -22.34
CA PHE A 33 11.48 -28.44 -22.95
C PHE A 33 11.64 -27.01 -22.50
N LEU A 34 12.85 -26.64 -22.07
CA LEU A 34 13.22 -25.27 -21.72
C LEU A 34 14.29 -24.76 -22.67
N SER A 35 14.00 -23.65 -23.31
CA SER A 35 14.92 -22.86 -24.13
C SER A 35 14.99 -21.43 -23.64
N GLU A 36 16.09 -20.73 -23.92
CA GLU A 36 16.11 -19.28 -23.71
C GLU A 36 15.06 -18.63 -24.61
N SER A 37 14.31 -17.67 -24.06
CA SER A 37 13.26 -16.99 -24.82
C SER A 37 13.85 -15.94 -25.75
N ASP A 38 13.63 -16.09 -27.05
CA ASP A 38 14.00 -15.08 -28.06
C ASP A 38 13.23 -13.77 -27.89
N GLU A 39 12.07 -13.83 -27.24
CA GLU A 39 11.16 -12.69 -27.09
C GLU A 39 11.35 -11.95 -25.75
N PHE A 40 11.78 -12.68 -24.71
CA PHE A 40 11.97 -12.14 -23.35
C PHE A 40 13.38 -12.47 -22.87
N LYS A 41 14.31 -11.57 -23.09
CA LYS A 41 15.71 -11.74 -22.72
C LYS A 41 15.87 -12.10 -21.22
N GLY A 42 16.65 -13.15 -20.99
CA GLY A 42 16.89 -13.67 -19.63
C GLY A 42 15.78 -14.54 -19.04
N ARG A 43 14.79 -14.93 -19.84
CA ARG A 43 13.73 -15.86 -19.44
C ARG A 43 13.82 -17.16 -20.20
N TRP A 44 13.27 -18.21 -19.59
CA TRP A 44 13.21 -19.53 -20.18
C TRP A 44 11.82 -19.81 -20.73
N GLU A 45 11.75 -20.11 -22.02
CA GLU A 45 10.53 -20.54 -22.66
C GLU A 45 10.29 -22.01 -22.36
N VAL A 46 9.08 -22.34 -21.92
CA VAL A 46 8.67 -23.71 -21.63
C VAL A 46 7.79 -24.19 -22.79
N THR A 47 8.21 -25.25 -23.45
CA THR A 47 7.43 -25.86 -24.50
C THR A 47 7.14 -27.32 -24.18
N ALA A 48 5.99 -27.81 -24.62
CA ALA A 48 5.62 -29.21 -24.58
C ALA A 48 5.29 -29.68 -26.01
N LEU A 49 5.50 -30.93 -26.27
CA LEU A 49 5.17 -31.47 -27.61
C LEU A 49 3.67 -31.41 -27.95
N TRP A 50 2.80 -31.29 -26.90
CA TRP A 50 1.34 -31.26 -27.05
C TRP A 50 0.76 -30.05 -26.32
N ALA A 51 0.01 -29.23 -27.03
CA ALA A 51 -0.51 -27.94 -26.56
C ALA A 51 -1.50 -28.06 -25.38
N ASP A 52 -2.22 -29.17 -25.25
CA ASP A 52 -3.23 -29.39 -24.21
C ASP A 52 -2.61 -29.44 -22.78
N TRP A 53 -1.35 -29.77 -22.70
CA TRP A 53 -0.58 -29.82 -21.46
C TRP A 53 -0.28 -28.45 -20.87
N PHE A 54 -0.22 -27.45 -21.69
CA PHE A 54 0.07 -26.08 -21.28
C PHE A 54 -1.00 -25.51 -20.37
N PHE A 55 -2.26 -25.94 -20.51
CA PHE A 55 -3.36 -25.40 -19.73
C PHE A 55 -3.27 -25.73 -18.24
N ASP A 56 -2.99 -26.97 -17.88
CA ASP A 56 -2.85 -27.36 -16.46
C ASP A 56 -1.60 -26.72 -15.83
N PHE A 57 -0.57 -26.53 -16.62
CA PHE A 57 0.66 -25.91 -16.19
C PHE A 57 0.53 -24.38 -16.09
N GLU A 58 -0.14 -23.76 -17.03
CA GLU A 58 -0.49 -22.35 -17.00
C GLU A 58 -1.33 -21.99 -15.78
N GLU A 59 -2.25 -22.83 -15.34
CA GLU A 59 -3.04 -22.60 -14.12
C GLU A 59 -2.22 -22.62 -12.84
N ILE A 60 -1.11 -23.33 -12.79
CA ILE A 60 -0.33 -23.55 -11.56
C ILE A 60 0.87 -22.59 -11.44
N VAL A 61 1.48 -22.20 -12.54
CA VAL A 61 2.70 -21.34 -12.56
C VAL A 61 2.44 -19.95 -13.12
N GLY A 62 1.20 -19.70 -13.55
CA GLY A 62 0.80 -18.45 -14.22
C GLY A 62 1.22 -18.46 -15.69
N HIS A 63 0.27 -18.37 -16.59
CA HIS A 63 0.22 -18.47 -18.07
C HIS A 63 1.38 -17.92 -18.92
N TYR A 64 2.55 -17.67 -18.35
CA TYR A 64 3.71 -17.38 -19.15
C TYR A 64 4.26 -18.69 -19.70
N ARG A 65 4.39 -18.76 -21.01
CA ARG A 65 5.23 -19.76 -21.66
C ARG A 65 6.70 -19.59 -21.28
N THR A 66 6.99 -18.63 -20.39
CA THR A 66 8.34 -18.31 -19.95
C THR A 66 8.43 -18.35 -18.44
N VAL A 67 9.53 -18.90 -17.94
CA VAL A 67 9.87 -18.95 -16.51
C VAL A 67 11.10 -18.09 -16.30
N SER A 68 11.05 -17.18 -15.33
CA SER A 68 12.24 -16.44 -14.91
C SER A 68 13.18 -17.35 -14.14
N PRO A 69 14.51 -17.10 -14.14
CA PRO A 69 15.47 -17.86 -13.33
C PRO A 69 15.10 -17.91 -11.85
N ALA A 70 14.55 -16.84 -11.28
CA ALA A 70 14.08 -16.82 -9.89
C ALA A 70 12.90 -17.78 -9.63
N ARG A 71 12.07 -18.06 -10.60
CA ARG A 71 10.99 -19.06 -10.52
C ARG A 71 11.43 -20.46 -10.91
N LEU A 72 12.59 -20.59 -11.50
CA LEU A 72 13.05 -21.83 -12.07
C LEU A 72 13.07 -22.95 -11.00
N ASP A 73 13.57 -22.69 -9.80
CA ASP A 73 13.57 -23.67 -8.71
C ASP A 73 12.16 -24.11 -8.29
N THR A 74 11.23 -23.16 -8.21
CA THR A 74 9.82 -23.44 -7.90
C THR A 74 9.18 -24.24 -9.02
N PHE A 75 9.43 -23.85 -10.26
CA PHE A 75 8.99 -24.56 -11.45
C PHE A 75 9.55 -25.98 -11.53
N LEU A 76 10.86 -26.16 -11.35
CA LEU A 76 11.52 -27.45 -11.39
C LEU A 76 11.03 -28.37 -10.27
N SER A 77 10.76 -27.81 -9.08
CA SER A 77 10.19 -28.55 -7.95
C SER A 77 8.76 -29.01 -8.24
N PHE A 78 7.97 -28.14 -8.86
CA PHE A 78 6.61 -28.47 -9.31
C PHE A 78 6.61 -29.52 -10.40
N ALA A 79 7.36 -29.33 -11.46
CA ALA A 79 7.47 -30.28 -12.56
C ALA A 79 7.92 -31.66 -12.05
N LYS A 80 8.87 -31.69 -11.12
CA LYS A 80 9.32 -32.93 -10.48
C LYS A 80 8.22 -33.59 -9.65
N SER A 81 7.44 -32.82 -8.89
CA SER A 81 6.31 -33.34 -8.11
C SER A 81 5.17 -33.87 -8.96
N GLY A 82 4.99 -33.29 -10.14
CA GLY A 82 4.06 -33.75 -11.18
C GLY A 82 4.55 -34.92 -12.02
N GLY A 83 5.79 -35.40 -11.78
CA GLY A 83 6.38 -36.53 -12.53
C GLY A 83 6.99 -36.14 -13.88
N TYR A 84 7.13 -34.85 -14.17
CA TYR A 84 7.66 -34.37 -15.44
C TYR A 84 9.18 -34.50 -15.56
N LYS A 85 9.66 -34.78 -16.76
CA LYS A 85 11.07 -34.82 -17.15
C LYS A 85 11.42 -33.53 -17.88
N ILE A 86 12.43 -32.82 -17.41
CA ILE A 86 12.82 -31.53 -17.93
C ILE A 86 14.04 -31.70 -18.82
N VAL A 87 13.94 -31.14 -20.04
CA VAL A 87 14.97 -31.16 -21.04
C VAL A 87 15.33 -29.73 -21.41
N PHE A 88 16.60 -29.36 -21.25
CA PHE A 88 17.11 -28.07 -21.73
C PHE A 88 17.61 -28.21 -23.17
N THR A 89 17.19 -27.28 -24.00
CA THR A 89 17.60 -27.24 -25.44
C THR A 89 18.96 -26.55 -25.63
N ASP A 90 19.32 -25.66 -24.70
CA ASP A 90 20.60 -24.97 -24.71
C ASP A 90 21.43 -25.29 -23.45
N PRO A 91 22.77 -25.21 -23.50
CA PRO A 91 23.61 -25.52 -22.35
C PRO A 91 23.34 -24.55 -21.19
N PRO A 92 23.14 -25.06 -19.99
CA PRO A 92 22.74 -24.29 -18.82
C PRO A 92 23.89 -23.54 -18.12
N GLU A 93 25.00 -23.25 -18.79
CA GLU A 93 26.14 -22.55 -18.20
C GLU A 93 25.71 -21.19 -17.61
N ASP A 94 24.82 -20.48 -18.29
CA ASP A 94 24.29 -19.20 -17.83
C ASP A 94 23.33 -19.31 -16.62
N ILE A 95 22.70 -20.46 -16.41
CA ILE A 95 21.79 -20.66 -15.26
C ILE A 95 22.58 -20.83 -13.97
N LEU A 96 23.67 -21.57 -14.00
CA LEU A 96 24.52 -21.76 -12.83
C LEU A 96 25.19 -20.45 -12.44
N ASP A 97 25.67 -19.70 -13.42
CA ASP A 97 26.25 -18.36 -13.22
C ASP A 97 25.22 -17.34 -12.74
N ALA A 98 23.98 -17.40 -13.22
CA ALA A 98 22.89 -16.56 -12.73
C ALA A 98 22.50 -16.93 -11.29
N TYR A 99 22.42 -18.23 -11.00
CA TYR A 99 22.13 -18.74 -9.66
C TYR A 99 23.24 -18.40 -8.65
N GLU A 100 24.51 -18.50 -9.03
CA GLU A 100 25.62 -18.11 -8.18
C GLU A 100 25.67 -16.59 -7.93
N ARG A 101 25.39 -15.78 -8.95
CA ARG A 101 25.25 -14.32 -8.82
C ARG A 101 24.13 -13.88 -7.89
N LEU A 102 23.07 -14.67 -7.78
CA LEU A 102 21.96 -14.42 -6.84
C LEU A 102 22.35 -14.68 -5.37
N HIS A 103 23.26 -15.63 -5.14
CA HIS A 103 23.62 -16.05 -3.78
C HIS A 103 24.80 -15.30 -3.17
N ASP A 104 25.66 -14.68 -3.99
CA ASP A 104 26.80 -13.86 -3.53
C ASP A 104 27.01 -12.63 -4.44
N PRO A 105 26.05 -11.70 -4.45
CA PRO A 105 26.14 -10.51 -5.30
C PRO A 105 27.25 -9.56 -4.80
N PRO A 106 28.00 -8.91 -5.70
CA PRO A 106 28.99 -7.91 -5.29
C PRO A 106 28.31 -6.72 -4.58
N PRO A 107 29.01 -6.05 -3.64
CA PRO A 107 28.42 -4.94 -2.89
C PRO A 107 28.03 -3.77 -3.81
N PHE A 108 26.84 -3.22 -3.56
CA PHE A 108 26.34 -2.03 -4.22
C PHE A 108 26.18 -0.90 -3.21
N SER A 109 26.51 0.32 -3.60
CA SER A 109 26.32 1.52 -2.80
C SER A 109 25.75 2.64 -3.65
N LEU A 110 24.72 3.29 -3.14
CA LEU A 110 24.10 4.44 -3.78
C LEU A 110 25.08 5.63 -3.75
N LYS A 111 25.40 6.20 -4.91
CA LYS A 111 26.29 7.34 -5.05
C LYS A 111 25.51 8.60 -5.34
N SER A 112 25.62 9.62 -4.49
CA SER A 112 25.11 10.95 -4.80
C SER A 112 26.02 11.64 -5.83
N SER A 113 25.43 12.10 -6.92
CA SER A 113 26.17 12.88 -7.92
C SER A 113 26.32 14.36 -7.53
N LEU A 114 25.63 14.82 -6.49
CA LEU A 114 25.66 16.23 -6.06
C LEU A 114 26.92 16.60 -5.27
N ASP A 115 27.43 15.69 -4.45
CA ASP A 115 28.54 15.95 -3.53
C ASP A 115 29.61 14.85 -3.51
N ASN A 116 29.53 13.89 -4.41
CA ASN A 116 30.34 12.67 -4.44
C ASN A 116 30.28 11.84 -3.14
N THR A 117 29.28 12.06 -2.30
CA THR A 117 29.10 11.24 -1.11
C THR A 117 28.47 9.90 -1.48
N ILE A 118 28.96 8.84 -0.85
CA ILE A 118 28.34 7.52 -0.94
C ILE A 118 27.35 7.44 0.21
N HIS A 119 26.07 7.45 -0.13
CA HIS A 119 25.04 7.14 0.84
C HIS A 119 25.07 5.64 1.12
N GLY A 120 25.55 5.27 2.30
CA GLY A 120 25.52 3.89 2.74
C GLY A 120 24.07 3.40 2.83
N MET A 121 23.77 2.32 2.12
CA MET A 121 22.48 1.65 2.26
C MET A 121 22.48 0.83 3.55
N PHE A 122 21.35 0.80 4.24
CA PHE A 122 21.15 -0.08 5.38
C PHE A 122 21.12 -1.55 4.94
N PRO A 123 21.49 -2.51 5.82
CA PRO A 123 21.56 -3.93 5.44
C PRO A 123 20.32 -4.46 4.76
N TRP A 124 19.13 -4.15 5.28
CA TRP A 124 17.85 -4.58 4.67
C TRP A 124 17.58 -3.94 3.31
N GLN A 125 18.10 -2.72 3.08
CA GLN A 125 17.97 -2.05 1.78
C GLN A 125 18.85 -2.74 0.74
N VAL A 126 20.08 -3.11 1.14
CA VAL A 126 20.98 -3.88 0.28
C VAL A 126 20.39 -5.24 -0.06
N GLU A 127 19.84 -5.94 0.93
CA GLU A 127 19.20 -7.24 0.72
C GLU A 127 18.02 -7.13 -0.24
N GLY A 128 17.11 -6.17 -0.01
CA GLY A 128 15.95 -5.95 -0.88
C GLY A 128 16.35 -5.52 -2.29
N PHE A 129 17.36 -4.68 -2.41
CA PHE A 129 17.91 -4.28 -3.70
C PHE A 129 18.51 -5.49 -4.46
N ASN A 130 19.33 -6.30 -3.79
CA ASN A 130 19.94 -7.47 -4.40
C ASN A 130 18.86 -8.48 -4.87
N LYS A 131 17.87 -8.74 -4.03
CA LYS A 131 16.79 -9.67 -4.34
C LYS A 131 15.88 -9.20 -5.46
N LEU A 132 15.47 -7.93 -5.47
CA LEU A 132 14.38 -7.45 -6.32
C LEU A 132 14.84 -6.60 -7.50
N VAL A 133 16.04 -6.04 -7.48
CA VAL A 133 16.55 -5.17 -8.56
C VAL A 133 17.68 -5.84 -9.30
N ARG A 134 18.69 -6.30 -8.57
CA ARG A 134 19.90 -6.85 -9.15
C ARG A 134 19.67 -8.21 -9.78
N ASP A 135 18.74 -8.98 -9.25
CA ASP A 135 18.18 -10.13 -9.94
C ASP A 135 17.26 -9.63 -11.06
N GLU A 136 17.84 -9.47 -12.25
CA GLU A 136 17.12 -9.02 -13.46
C GLU A 136 16.09 -10.01 -13.95
N SER A 137 16.04 -11.21 -13.38
CA SER A 137 15.01 -12.20 -13.68
C SER A 137 13.67 -11.92 -12.98
N ILE A 138 13.66 -11.02 -11.97
CA ILE A 138 12.44 -10.59 -11.30
C ILE A 138 11.88 -9.34 -11.98
N ASP A 139 10.89 -9.51 -12.84
CA ASP A 139 10.27 -8.40 -13.57
C ASP A 139 9.34 -7.55 -12.71
N SER A 140 8.81 -8.12 -11.63
CA SER A 140 7.85 -7.45 -10.74
C SER A 140 8.15 -7.80 -9.29
N GLY A 141 8.17 -6.80 -8.42
CA GLY A 141 8.52 -6.99 -7.01
C GLY A 141 7.57 -6.29 -6.03
N LEU A 142 7.48 -6.87 -4.84
CA LEU A 142 6.78 -6.32 -3.67
C LEU A 142 7.81 -5.88 -2.63
N VAL A 143 7.95 -4.57 -2.43
CA VAL A 143 8.80 -3.95 -1.43
C VAL A 143 7.94 -3.62 -0.21
N ILE A 144 7.82 -4.60 0.70
CA ILE A 144 6.99 -4.49 1.89
C ILE A 144 7.85 -3.97 3.05
N TRP A 145 8.07 -2.67 3.06
CA TRP A 145 8.93 -2.01 4.03
C TRP A 145 8.13 -1.07 4.92
N ASP A 146 8.31 -1.17 6.22
CA ASP A 146 7.68 -0.30 7.18
C ASP A 146 7.97 1.18 6.90
N THR A 147 7.12 2.07 7.40
CA THR A 147 7.31 3.52 7.23
C THR A 147 8.63 3.94 7.87
N GLY A 148 9.39 4.80 7.19
CA GLY A 148 10.69 5.27 7.70
C GLY A 148 11.89 4.42 7.31
N THR A 149 11.73 3.20 6.77
CA THR A 149 12.83 2.28 6.43
C THR A 149 13.52 2.58 5.09
N GLY A 150 13.06 3.60 4.34
CA GLY A 150 13.77 4.11 3.16
C GLY A 150 13.26 3.60 1.81
N LYS A 151 11.95 3.40 1.62
CA LYS A 151 11.35 3.02 0.31
C LYS A 151 11.85 3.89 -0.86
N THR A 152 12.00 5.20 -0.64
CA THR A 152 12.53 6.09 -1.70
C THR A 152 13.98 5.80 -2.07
N ALA A 153 14.79 5.32 -1.13
CA ALA A 153 16.17 4.90 -1.42
C ALA A 153 16.19 3.65 -2.33
N PHE A 154 15.20 2.74 -2.17
CA PHE A 154 15.03 1.62 -3.10
C PHE A 154 14.75 2.11 -4.53
N ILE A 155 13.84 3.09 -4.71
CA ILE A 155 13.54 3.68 -6.03
C ILE A 155 14.82 4.29 -6.62
N ALA A 156 15.54 5.10 -5.83
CA ALA A 156 16.78 5.75 -6.27
C ALA A 156 17.84 4.74 -6.70
N SER A 157 18.05 3.68 -5.90
CA SER A 157 19.05 2.64 -6.21
C SER A 157 18.69 1.84 -7.44
N ALA A 158 17.40 1.52 -7.65
CA ALA A 158 16.98 0.81 -8.83
C ALA A 158 17.18 1.63 -10.12
N LEU A 159 16.80 2.92 -10.08
CA LEU A 159 17.01 3.83 -11.21
C LEU A 159 18.50 4.04 -11.51
N GLU A 160 19.33 4.23 -10.48
CA GLU A 160 20.77 4.41 -10.64
C GLU A 160 21.46 3.14 -11.18
N TRP A 161 21.09 1.97 -10.65
CA TRP A 161 21.58 0.68 -11.13
C TRP A 161 21.34 0.49 -12.64
N HIS A 162 20.12 0.71 -13.07
CA HIS A 162 19.73 0.54 -14.46
C HIS A 162 20.29 1.64 -15.39
N ASN A 163 20.69 2.78 -14.86
CA ASN A 163 21.46 3.80 -15.61
C ASN A 163 22.93 3.44 -15.80
N GLY A 164 23.48 2.61 -14.92
CA GLY A 164 24.90 2.27 -14.89
C GLY A 164 25.21 0.83 -15.26
N GLU A 165 24.95 -0.09 -14.36
CA GLU A 165 25.41 -1.48 -14.43
C GLU A 165 24.32 -2.46 -14.90
N GLY A 166 23.06 -2.14 -14.63
CA GLY A 166 21.91 -2.98 -15.01
C GLY A 166 21.48 -2.79 -16.45
N HIS A 167 20.40 -3.48 -16.83
CA HIS A 167 19.81 -3.33 -18.15
C HIS A 167 19.24 -1.91 -18.33
N PRO A 168 19.63 -1.15 -19.36
CA PRO A 168 19.20 0.23 -19.55
C PRO A 168 17.71 0.33 -19.80
N TYR A 169 17.09 1.39 -19.26
CA TYR A 169 15.69 1.71 -19.51
C TYR A 169 15.56 2.99 -20.36
N ASP A 170 14.38 3.21 -20.96
CA ASP A 170 14.09 4.41 -21.73
C ASP A 170 13.40 5.47 -20.88
N ILE A 171 12.55 5.06 -19.93
CA ILE A 171 11.81 5.94 -19.04
C ILE A 171 11.60 5.33 -17.65
N GLY A 172 11.83 6.13 -16.61
CA GLY A 172 11.43 5.82 -15.23
C GLY A 172 10.06 6.42 -14.92
N LEU A 173 9.13 5.63 -14.41
CA LEU A 173 7.81 6.09 -13.99
C LEU A 173 7.64 5.87 -12.48
N VAL A 174 7.42 6.95 -11.72
CA VAL A 174 7.21 6.89 -10.27
C VAL A 174 5.82 7.40 -9.94
N VAL A 175 4.92 6.49 -9.55
CA VAL A 175 3.53 6.80 -9.23
C VAL A 175 3.38 6.87 -7.71
N VAL A 176 3.06 8.04 -7.21
CA VAL A 176 2.95 8.32 -5.76
C VAL A 176 1.61 8.97 -5.44
N LYS A 177 1.28 9.12 -4.16
CA LYS A 177 0.14 9.94 -3.75
C LYS A 177 0.33 11.39 -4.22
N LYS A 178 -0.77 12.08 -4.53
CA LYS A 178 -0.78 13.45 -5.08
C LYS A 178 0.16 14.40 -4.33
N ASN A 179 0.14 14.32 -3.02
CA ASN A 179 0.91 15.21 -2.14
C ASN A 179 2.40 14.83 -1.99
N ASN A 180 2.83 13.67 -2.50
CA ASN A 180 4.18 13.16 -2.32
C ASN A 180 5.13 13.51 -3.48
N LYS A 181 4.61 14.02 -4.59
CA LYS A 181 5.38 14.19 -5.83
C LYS A 181 6.64 15.05 -5.65
N ILE A 182 6.50 16.21 -5.03
CA ILE A 182 7.62 17.15 -4.81
C ILE A 182 8.64 16.58 -3.81
N ASP A 183 8.16 15.95 -2.72
CA ASP A 183 9.07 15.33 -1.76
C ASP A 183 9.84 14.16 -2.38
N THR A 184 9.18 13.36 -3.22
CA THR A 184 9.85 12.28 -3.96
C THR A 184 10.90 12.83 -4.91
N GLN A 185 10.60 13.89 -5.67
CA GLN A 185 11.58 14.58 -6.54
C GLN A 185 12.81 15.04 -5.75
N ARG A 186 12.60 15.74 -4.64
CA ARG A 186 13.70 16.23 -3.80
C ARG A 186 14.54 15.08 -3.24
N LYS A 187 13.90 13.99 -2.81
CA LYS A 187 14.60 12.81 -2.28
C LYS A 187 15.40 12.09 -3.36
N LEU A 188 14.87 11.91 -4.57
CA LEU A 188 15.62 11.31 -5.68
C LEU A 188 16.84 12.16 -6.03
N LEU A 189 16.67 13.49 -6.09
CA LEU A 189 17.76 14.41 -6.34
C LEU A 189 18.81 14.35 -5.21
N SER A 190 18.42 14.36 -3.94
CA SER A 190 19.35 14.36 -2.80
C SER A 190 20.07 13.03 -2.60
N LEU A 191 19.40 11.90 -2.86
CA LEU A 191 19.95 10.56 -2.64
C LEU A 191 20.90 10.12 -3.77
N ALA A 192 20.55 10.42 -5.01
CA ALA A 192 21.26 9.87 -6.17
C ALA A 192 21.56 10.91 -7.27
N GLY A 193 21.24 12.19 -7.05
CA GLY A 193 21.40 13.24 -8.06
C GLY A 193 20.49 13.04 -9.28
N LEU A 194 19.41 12.27 -9.13
CA LEU A 194 18.48 11.98 -10.20
C LEU A 194 17.49 13.13 -10.37
N ASP A 195 17.61 13.85 -11.48
CA ASP A 195 16.62 14.85 -11.87
C ASP A 195 15.36 14.19 -12.42
N SER A 196 14.21 14.83 -12.22
CA SER A 196 12.93 14.23 -12.59
C SER A 196 11.87 15.27 -12.91
N PHE A 197 10.93 14.90 -13.79
CA PHE A 197 9.77 15.70 -14.18
C PHE A 197 8.59 15.39 -13.27
N VAL A 198 7.94 16.43 -12.77
CA VAL A 198 6.74 16.29 -11.92
C VAL A 198 5.49 16.63 -12.72
N LEU A 199 4.63 15.64 -12.93
CA LEU A 199 3.35 15.82 -13.61
C LEU A 199 2.34 16.45 -12.65
N ALA A 200 2.03 17.74 -12.83
CA ALA A 200 1.13 18.46 -11.94
C ALA A 200 0.39 19.60 -12.67
N GLY A 201 -0.73 20.04 -12.08
CA GLY A 201 -1.48 21.21 -12.54
C GLY A 201 -2.57 20.89 -13.57
N THR A 202 -2.95 21.93 -14.34
CA THR A 202 -3.99 21.82 -15.36
C THR A 202 -3.56 20.94 -16.53
N PRO A 203 -4.50 20.42 -17.35
CA PRO A 203 -4.15 19.64 -18.54
C PRO A 203 -3.08 20.30 -19.42
N LYS A 204 -3.23 21.60 -19.70
CA LYS A 204 -2.25 22.37 -20.50
C LYS A 204 -0.83 22.36 -19.89
N LYS A 205 -0.72 22.43 -18.55
CA LYS A 205 0.59 22.33 -17.89
C LYS A 205 1.15 20.90 -17.96
N ARG A 206 0.29 19.90 -17.86
CA ARG A 206 0.71 18.51 -18.01
C ARG A 206 1.19 18.22 -19.43
N ASP A 207 0.52 18.79 -20.46
CA ASP A 207 0.96 18.67 -21.85
C ASP A 207 2.37 19.23 -22.07
N GLN A 208 2.73 20.33 -21.39
CA GLN A 208 4.08 20.88 -21.41
C GLN A 208 5.10 19.89 -20.80
N VAL A 209 4.79 19.30 -19.66
CA VAL A 209 5.65 18.30 -19.02
C VAL A 209 5.83 17.07 -19.92
N TYR A 210 4.76 16.61 -20.58
CA TYR A 210 4.87 15.49 -21.54
C TYR A 210 5.75 15.83 -22.73
N ALA A 211 5.69 17.07 -23.25
CA ALA A 211 6.57 17.52 -24.31
C ALA A 211 8.05 17.51 -23.86
N GLU A 212 8.35 18.03 -22.66
CA GLU A 212 9.70 18.02 -22.09
C GLU A 212 10.24 16.59 -21.89
N VAL A 213 9.40 15.70 -21.38
CA VAL A 213 9.74 14.26 -21.26
C VAL A 213 10.00 13.64 -22.63
N SER A 214 9.14 13.94 -23.60
CA SER A 214 9.29 13.43 -24.98
C SER A 214 10.60 13.91 -25.62
N ASP A 215 10.96 15.18 -25.43
CA ASP A 215 12.20 15.74 -25.95
C ASP A 215 13.45 15.12 -25.30
N SER A 216 13.31 14.65 -24.06
CA SER A 216 14.38 13.97 -23.31
C SER A 216 14.50 12.48 -23.60
N LEU A 217 13.54 11.87 -24.33
CA LEU A 217 13.62 10.46 -24.71
C LEU A 217 14.79 10.25 -25.70
N GLY A 218 15.66 9.32 -25.35
CA GLY A 218 16.86 9.02 -26.18
C GLY A 218 18.14 9.75 -25.73
N ASP A 219 18.05 10.67 -24.78
CA ASP A 219 19.21 11.29 -24.14
C ASP A 219 19.99 10.29 -23.28
N LYS A 220 21.25 10.65 -22.96
CA LYS A 220 22.06 9.85 -22.05
C LYS A 220 21.47 9.77 -20.63
N ALA A 221 20.88 10.88 -20.16
CA ALA A 221 20.12 10.92 -18.92
C ALA A 221 18.68 10.50 -19.21
N LYS A 222 18.27 9.37 -18.71
CA LYS A 222 16.93 8.83 -18.93
C LYS A 222 15.88 9.65 -18.18
N PRO A 223 14.78 10.09 -18.80
CA PRO A 223 13.75 10.85 -18.12
C PRO A 223 13.07 10.03 -17.02
N ILE A 224 12.83 10.68 -15.88
CA ILE A 224 12.07 10.12 -14.76
C ILE A 224 10.83 10.97 -14.60
N LEU A 225 9.64 10.37 -14.76
CA LEU A 225 8.35 11.04 -14.62
C LEU A 225 7.69 10.67 -13.29
N ILE A 226 7.46 11.65 -12.44
CA ILE A 226 6.73 11.50 -11.18
C ILE A 226 5.29 11.93 -11.36
N THR A 227 4.34 11.04 -11.10
CA THR A 227 2.91 11.29 -11.27
C THR A 227 2.11 10.78 -10.07
N ASN A 228 0.79 10.88 -10.13
CA ASN A 228 -0.13 10.29 -9.16
C ASN A 228 -1.23 9.48 -9.86
N TYR A 229 -1.92 8.64 -9.11
CA TYR A 229 -2.92 7.70 -9.61
C TYR A 229 -4.07 8.37 -10.38
N GLU A 230 -4.54 9.54 -9.93
CA GLU A 230 -5.61 10.31 -10.58
C GLU A 230 -5.16 10.88 -11.93
N SER A 231 -3.95 11.46 -11.98
CA SER A 231 -3.37 11.94 -13.25
C SER A 231 -3.13 10.79 -14.22
N PHE A 232 -2.69 9.63 -13.70
CA PHE A 232 -2.56 8.42 -14.51
C PHE A 232 -3.89 8.03 -15.17
N ARG A 233 -5.00 8.07 -14.43
CA ARG A 233 -6.33 7.81 -14.95
C ARG A 233 -6.79 8.85 -15.99
N GLN A 234 -6.49 10.13 -15.74
CA GLN A 234 -6.93 11.21 -16.62
C GLN A 234 -6.20 11.25 -17.96
N ASP A 235 -4.93 10.86 -17.97
CA ASP A 235 -4.02 10.98 -19.11
C ASP A 235 -3.63 9.60 -19.68
N ASP A 236 -4.51 8.60 -19.59
CA ASP A 236 -4.22 7.20 -19.88
C ASP A 236 -3.66 6.95 -21.30
N GLU A 237 -4.15 7.66 -22.31
CA GLU A 237 -3.64 7.55 -23.66
C GLU A 237 -2.18 8.05 -23.78
N MET A 238 -1.83 9.08 -22.99
CA MET A 238 -0.48 9.61 -22.97
C MET A 238 0.49 8.64 -22.28
N PHE A 239 0.05 8.00 -21.19
CA PHE A 239 0.84 6.97 -20.52
C PHE A 239 1.01 5.73 -21.40
N LYS A 240 -0.02 5.27 -22.09
CA LYS A 240 0.10 4.19 -23.08
C LYS A 240 1.15 4.51 -24.13
N TRP A 241 1.12 5.72 -24.67
CA TRP A 241 2.10 6.17 -25.66
C TRP A 241 3.52 6.25 -25.08
N LEU A 242 3.68 6.75 -23.84
CA LEU A 242 5.00 6.85 -23.20
C LEU A 242 5.68 5.49 -22.99
N ILE A 243 4.88 4.45 -22.72
CA ILE A 243 5.41 3.12 -22.36
C ILE A 243 5.34 2.11 -23.50
N GLU A 244 4.65 2.44 -24.60
CA GLU A 244 4.55 1.53 -25.75
C GLU A 244 5.88 1.45 -26.48
N ASP A 245 6.36 0.23 -26.70
CA ASP A 245 7.63 -0.08 -27.37
C ASP A 245 8.87 0.57 -26.71
N ARG A 246 8.83 0.82 -25.40
CA ARG A 246 9.94 1.34 -24.62
C ARG A 246 10.18 0.50 -23.36
N ASP A 247 11.43 0.39 -22.99
CA ASP A 247 11.81 -0.22 -21.73
C ASP A 247 11.52 0.75 -20.58
N CYS A 248 10.56 0.40 -19.75
CA CYS A 248 10.07 1.24 -18.67
C CYS A 248 10.34 0.61 -17.30
N LEU A 249 10.84 1.40 -16.36
CA LEU A 249 10.88 1.04 -14.94
C LEU A 249 9.73 1.73 -14.22
N ALA A 250 8.82 0.97 -13.60
CA ALA A 250 7.67 1.53 -12.91
C ALA A 250 7.71 1.26 -11.40
N PHE A 251 7.46 2.29 -10.62
CA PHE A 251 7.42 2.25 -9.16
C PHE A 251 6.07 2.76 -8.68
N TRP A 252 5.37 1.93 -7.89
CA TRP A 252 4.03 2.17 -7.40
C TRP A 252 4.07 2.37 -5.88
N ASP A 253 4.13 3.62 -5.42
CA ASP A 253 4.18 3.91 -3.98
C ASP A 253 2.77 3.87 -3.38
N GLU A 254 2.60 3.09 -2.30
CA GLU A 254 1.35 2.87 -1.59
C GLU A 254 0.19 2.42 -2.52
N MET A 255 0.48 1.49 -3.42
CA MET A 255 -0.47 0.93 -4.38
C MET A 255 -1.78 0.41 -3.75
N PRO A 256 -1.76 -0.30 -2.59
CA PRO A 256 -2.98 -0.83 -2.00
C PRO A 256 -4.01 0.22 -1.63
N THR A 257 -3.58 1.43 -1.27
CA THR A 257 -4.50 2.51 -0.91
C THR A 257 -5.39 2.98 -2.05
N ARG A 258 -5.01 2.71 -3.31
CA ARG A 258 -5.72 3.16 -4.52
C ARG A 258 -6.16 2.03 -5.44
N LEU A 259 -5.44 0.92 -5.45
CA LEU A 259 -5.61 -0.16 -6.40
C LEU A 259 -6.03 -1.49 -5.77
N SER A 260 -6.38 -1.51 -4.49
CA SER A 260 -6.93 -2.69 -3.83
C SER A 260 -8.34 -3.08 -4.30
N ASN A 261 -9.07 -2.17 -4.94
CA ASN A 261 -10.41 -2.42 -5.45
C ASN A 261 -10.42 -2.42 -6.99
N ARG A 262 -10.57 -3.59 -7.58
CA ARG A 262 -10.58 -3.81 -9.05
C ARG A 262 -11.78 -3.22 -9.79
N THR A 263 -12.83 -2.78 -9.09
CA THR A 263 -14.02 -2.17 -9.71
C THR A 263 -13.91 -0.67 -9.90
N THR A 264 -12.79 -0.07 -9.47
CA THR A 264 -12.54 1.36 -9.64
C THR A 264 -12.03 1.68 -11.04
N GLN A 265 -12.41 2.86 -11.55
CA GLN A 265 -11.92 3.34 -12.85
C GLN A 265 -10.38 3.47 -12.87
N VAL A 266 -9.76 3.86 -11.74
CA VAL A 266 -8.30 3.96 -11.63
C VAL A 266 -7.66 2.59 -11.84
N TYR A 267 -8.16 1.55 -11.17
CA TYR A 267 -7.64 0.19 -11.33
C TYR A 267 -7.76 -0.29 -12.78
N GLU A 268 -8.94 -0.16 -13.38
CA GLU A 268 -9.16 -0.57 -14.78
C GLU A 268 -8.23 0.17 -15.76
N THR A 269 -8.02 1.46 -15.54
CA THR A 269 -7.13 2.26 -16.38
C THR A 269 -5.69 1.81 -16.24
N VAL A 270 -5.21 1.64 -15.00
CA VAL A 270 -3.87 1.13 -14.73
C VAL A 270 -3.69 -0.23 -15.38
N GLN A 271 -4.64 -1.15 -15.20
CA GLN A 271 -4.56 -2.49 -15.81
C GLN A 271 -4.45 -2.42 -17.34
N LYS A 272 -5.25 -1.59 -18.00
CA LYS A 272 -5.21 -1.40 -19.48
C LYS A 272 -3.90 -0.77 -19.95
N CYS A 273 -3.31 0.11 -19.14
CA CYS A 273 -2.00 0.71 -19.45
C CYS A 273 -0.85 -0.28 -19.25
N LEU A 274 -0.91 -1.13 -18.20
CA LEU A 274 0.14 -2.09 -17.87
C LEU A 274 0.18 -3.29 -18.82
N TRP A 275 -0.98 -3.78 -19.18
CA TRP A 275 -1.12 -5.06 -19.84
C TRP A 275 -1.83 -4.91 -21.18
N ARG A 276 -1.27 -5.55 -22.23
CA ARG A 276 -1.93 -5.73 -23.53
C ARG A 276 -2.32 -7.19 -23.69
N THR A 277 -3.43 -7.43 -24.35
CA THR A 277 -3.84 -8.78 -24.72
C THR A 277 -3.13 -9.17 -26.00
N PHE A 278 -2.33 -10.22 -25.94
CA PHE A 278 -1.74 -10.83 -27.12
C PHE A 278 -2.62 -12.00 -27.56
N GLN A 279 -2.95 -12.03 -28.85
CA GLN A 279 -3.67 -13.14 -29.46
C GLN A 279 -2.69 -14.01 -30.23
N PRO A 280 -2.26 -15.15 -29.70
CA PRO A 280 -1.40 -16.06 -30.41
C PRO A 280 -2.13 -16.63 -31.65
N ARG A 281 -1.38 -17.13 -32.63
CA ARG A 281 -1.98 -17.81 -33.80
C ARG A 281 -2.77 -19.05 -33.40
N THR A 282 -2.34 -19.72 -32.36
CA THR A 282 -2.99 -20.89 -31.77
C THR A 282 -3.00 -20.71 -30.26
N GLY A 283 -4.16 -20.91 -29.61
CA GLY A 283 -4.32 -20.78 -28.18
C GLY A 283 -5.14 -19.56 -27.72
N PRO A 284 -5.42 -19.46 -26.43
CA PRO A 284 -6.19 -18.37 -25.86
C PRO A 284 -5.40 -17.05 -25.84
N PRO A 285 -6.08 -15.90 -25.74
CA PRO A 285 -5.44 -14.62 -25.53
C PRO A 285 -4.61 -14.64 -24.23
N THR A 286 -3.37 -14.15 -24.30
CA THR A 286 -2.47 -14.04 -23.16
C THR A 286 -2.18 -12.58 -22.85
N PRO A 287 -2.16 -12.17 -21.57
CA PRO A 287 -1.70 -10.84 -21.19
C PRO A 287 -0.19 -10.74 -21.38
N ARG A 288 0.27 -9.60 -21.88
CA ARG A 288 1.70 -9.28 -22.00
C ARG A 288 1.99 -7.94 -21.34
N PRO A 289 3.10 -7.80 -20.61
CA PRO A 289 3.49 -6.52 -20.03
C PRO A 289 3.86 -5.52 -21.12
N ARG A 290 3.67 -4.24 -20.83
CA ARG A 290 4.17 -3.14 -21.66
C ARG A 290 5.50 -2.58 -21.13
N TRP A 291 5.87 -3.00 -19.92
CA TRP A 291 7.07 -2.52 -19.25
C TRP A 291 8.19 -3.54 -19.20
N LEU A 292 9.36 -3.02 -18.87
CA LEU A 292 10.49 -3.87 -18.57
C LEU A 292 10.34 -4.44 -17.15
N ARG A 293 10.25 -3.58 -16.12
CA ARG A 293 10.18 -4.01 -14.70
C ARG A 293 9.33 -3.08 -13.87
N GLN A 294 8.71 -3.61 -12.81
CA GLN A 294 7.87 -2.81 -11.93
C GLN A 294 7.91 -3.27 -10.47
N TRP A 295 7.76 -2.31 -9.55
CA TRP A 295 7.75 -2.58 -8.12
C TRP A 295 6.62 -1.85 -7.42
N GLU A 296 5.92 -2.57 -6.56
CA GLU A 296 5.03 -1.99 -5.56
C GLU A 296 5.82 -1.73 -4.28
N LEU A 297 5.67 -0.54 -3.70
CA LEU A 297 6.29 -0.16 -2.45
C LEU A 297 5.19 0.20 -1.44
N SER A 298 5.07 -0.58 -0.37
CA SER A 298 4.08 -0.32 0.67
C SER A 298 4.58 -0.80 2.03
N ALA A 299 4.18 -0.09 3.09
CA ALA A 299 4.34 -0.62 4.45
C ALA A 299 3.27 -1.67 4.76
N THR A 300 2.17 -1.65 4.03
CA THR A 300 0.98 -2.44 4.34
C THR A 300 0.29 -2.89 3.06
N PRO A 301 0.72 -4.02 2.51
CA PRO A 301 0.19 -4.57 1.26
C PRO A 301 -1.25 -5.09 1.40
N ILE A 302 -1.73 -5.28 2.65
CA ILE A 302 -3.13 -5.58 2.96
C ILE A 302 -3.71 -4.38 3.70
N GLU A 303 -4.57 -3.61 3.03
CA GLU A 303 -5.26 -2.50 3.66
C GLU A 303 -6.53 -2.95 4.39
N ASN A 304 -7.38 -3.68 3.71
CA ASN A 304 -8.68 -4.11 4.24
C ASN A 304 -8.91 -5.62 4.20
N SER A 305 -8.38 -6.30 3.19
CA SER A 305 -8.57 -7.74 3.01
C SER A 305 -7.50 -8.35 2.11
N PRO A 306 -7.28 -9.67 2.16
CA PRO A 306 -6.40 -10.40 1.22
C PRO A 306 -6.80 -10.22 -0.25
N GLU A 307 -8.06 -9.91 -0.56
CA GLU A 307 -8.50 -9.55 -1.91
C GLU A 307 -7.78 -8.29 -2.45
N GLY A 308 -7.51 -7.31 -1.57
CA GLY A 308 -6.75 -6.12 -1.95
C GLY A 308 -5.33 -6.46 -2.41
N LEU A 309 -4.63 -7.31 -1.68
CA LEU A 309 -3.32 -7.82 -2.09
C LEU A 309 -3.39 -8.59 -3.41
N PHE A 310 -4.38 -9.48 -3.57
CA PHE A 310 -4.61 -10.18 -4.83
C PHE A 310 -4.74 -9.22 -6.01
N ASN A 311 -5.53 -8.14 -5.85
CA ASN A 311 -5.74 -7.17 -6.91
C ASN A 311 -4.44 -6.41 -7.25
N CYS A 312 -3.62 -6.04 -6.26
CA CYS A 312 -2.32 -5.42 -6.49
C CYS A 312 -1.33 -6.39 -7.17
N VAL A 313 -1.19 -7.60 -6.65
CA VAL A 313 -0.32 -8.63 -7.26
C VAL A 313 -0.75 -8.91 -8.70
N ARG A 314 -2.05 -8.90 -8.99
CA ARG A 314 -2.54 -9.11 -10.36
C ARG A 314 -2.17 -7.99 -11.33
N LEU A 315 -1.90 -6.77 -10.85
CA LEU A 315 -1.35 -5.70 -11.70
C LEU A 315 0.14 -5.91 -11.98
N LEU A 316 0.86 -6.50 -11.04
CA LEU A 316 2.28 -6.81 -11.19
C LEU A 316 2.49 -8.10 -12.01
N ASP A 317 1.71 -9.12 -11.73
CA ASP A 317 1.70 -10.40 -12.44
C ASP A 317 0.25 -10.95 -12.49
N PRO A 318 -0.45 -10.77 -13.62
CA PRO A 318 -1.89 -11.09 -13.71
C PRO A 318 -2.20 -12.57 -13.54
N LEU A 319 -1.19 -13.43 -13.48
CA LEU A 319 -1.33 -14.86 -13.62
C LEU A 319 -0.83 -15.63 -12.40
N LEU A 320 0.03 -15.02 -11.58
CA LEU A 320 0.66 -15.66 -10.43
C LEU A 320 -0.35 -16.26 -9.44
N LEU A 321 -1.44 -15.57 -9.19
CA LEU A 321 -2.47 -15.98 -8.23
C LEU A 321 -3.73 -16.56 -8.89
N GLY A 322 -3.72 -16.71 -10.21
CA GLY A 322 -4.82 -17.24 -11.01
C GLY A 322 -5.99 -16.27 -11.19
N SER A 323 -7.13 -16.80 -11.60
CA SER A 323 -8.37 -16.04 -11.75
C SER A 323 -8.97 -15.68 -10.39
N VAL A 324 -9.87 -14.69 -10.38
CA VAL A 324 -10.64 -14.33 -9.17
C VAL A 324 -11.35 -15.53 -8.56
N THR A 325 -11.97 -16.36 -9.40
CA THR A 325 -12.70 -17.55 -8.95
C THR A 325 -11.76 -18.57 -8.29
N GLN A 326 -10.58 -18.77 -8.86
CA GLN A 326 -9.56 -19.68 -8.30
C GLN A 326 -9.00 -19.14 -6.98
N PHE A 327 -8.71 -17.84 -6.93
CA PHE A 327 -8.27 -17.18 -5.70
C PHE A 327 -9.31 -17.31 -4.59
N ASP A 328 -10.57 -17.02 -4.89
CA ASP A 328 -11.67 -17.16 -3.95
C ASP A 328 -11.83 -18.61 -3.46
N ALA A 329 -11.83 -19.57 -4.36
CA ALA A 329 -11.92 -21.00 -4.01
C ALA A 329 -10.73 -21.46 -3.14
N SER A 330 -9.57 -20.85 -3.31
CA SER A 330 -8.36 -21.22 -2.56
C SER A 330 -8.30 -20.63 -1.17
N TYR A 331 -8.77 -19.39 -1.00
CA TYR A 331 -8.48 -18.58 0.19
C TYR A 331 -9.72 -18.10 0.96
N VAL A 332 -10.91 -18.07 0.36
CA VAL A 332 -12.15 -17.70 1.07
C VAL A 332 -12.71 -18.92 1.80
N ILE A 333 -12.82 -18.82 3.13
CA ILE A 333 -13.39 -19.89 3.97
C ILE A 333 -14.91 -19.71 4.09
N ASN A 334 -15.36 -18.49 4.31
CA ASN A 334 -16.77 -18.19 4.50
C ASN A 334 -17.20 -16.92 3.75
N ARG A 335 -18.46 -16.90 3.31
CA ARG A 335 -19.07 -15.76 2.66
C ARG A 335 -20.37 -15.39 3.38
N ASN A 336 -20.64 -14.10 3.40
CA ASN A 336 -21.92 -13.61 3.87
C ASN A 336 -23.06 -14.23 3.04
N PRO A 337 -24.07 -14.87 3.67
CA PRO A 337 -25.15 -15.55 2.95
C PRO A 337 -26.04 -14.62 2.13
N VAL A 338 -26.08 -13.32 2.48
CA VAL A 338 -26.92 -12.32 1.81
C VAL A 338 -26.13 -11.55 0.74
N SER A 339 -24.97 -10.98 1.12
CA SER A 339 -24.17 -10.14 0.21
C SER A 339 -23.20 -10.93 -0.66
N HIS A 340 -23.00 -12.21 -0.39
CA HIS A 340 -22.00 -13.10 -1.01
C HIS A 340 -20.55 -12.60 -0.95
N LYS A 341 -20.27 -11.56 -0.16
CA LYS A 341 -18.92 -11.03 0.05
C LYS A 341 -18.11 -11.95 0.96
N PRO A 342 -16.78 -12.08 0.74
CA PRO A 342 -15.93 -12.84 1.65
C PRO A 342 -15.95 -12.26 3.06
N GLU A 343 -16.15 -13.12 4.06
CA GLU A 343 -16.12 -12.76 5.48
C GLU A 343 -14.88 -13.31 6.19
N ARG A 344 -14.48 -14.52 5.85
CA ARG A 344 -13.34 -15.18 6.47
C ARG A 344 -12.38 -15.73 5.44
N TRP A 345 -11.10 -15.46 5.67
CA TRP A 345 -9.99 -15.88 4.82
C TRP A 345 -9.15 -16.93 5.52
N GLY A 346 -8.49 -17.80 4.75
CA GLY A 346 -7.59 -18.81 5.26
C GLY A 346 -6.49 -19.18 4.30
N ARG A 347 -5.57 -20.07 4.72
CA ARG A 347 -4.41 -20.51 3.94
C ARG A 347 -3.50 -19.35 3.51
N LEU A 348 -3.42 -18.30 4.34
CA LEU A 348 -2.63 -17.12 4.01
C LEU A 348 -1.13 -17.39 3.98
N ASP A 349 -0.68 -18.41 4.71
CA ASP A 349 0.67 -19.00 4.62
C ASP A 349 1.02 -19.46 3.21
N LYS A 350 0.07 -20.14 2.54
CA LYS A 350 0.24 -20.56 1.14
C LYS A 350 0.25 -19.37 0.17
N LEU A 351 -0.55 -18.35 0.45
CA LEU A 351 -0.54 -17.12 -0.33
C LEU A 351 0.82 -16.43 -0.19
N ALA A 352 1.33 -16.30 1.04
CA ALA A 352 2.67 -15.76 1.31
C ALA A 352 3.76 -16.53 0.55
N GLY A 353 3.76 -17.85 0.62
CA GLY A 353 4.73 -18.70 -0.09
C GLY A 353 4.70 -18.52 -1.62
N LYS A 354 3.52 -18.22 -2.21
CA LYS A 354 3.43 -17.98 -3.65
C LYS A 354 4.08 -16.66 -4.10
N ILE A 355 4.05 -15.64 -3.25
CA ILE A 355 4.59 -14.31 -3.57
C ILE A 355 6.00 -14.08 -2.99
N GLU A 356 6.54 -15.03 -2.23
CA GLU A 356 7.81 -14.88 -1.49
C GLU A 356 8.99 -14.54 -2.41
N TYR A 357 9.07 -15.20 -3.59
CA TYR A 357 10.17 -14.97 -4.54
C TYR A 357 10.25 -13.52 -5.02
N MET A 358 9.10 -12.85 -5.18
CA MET A 358 9.00 -11.45 -5.62
C MET A 358 8.85 -10.46 -4.45
N THR A 359 8.96 -10.90 -3.21
CA THR A 359 8.72 -10.07 -2.03
C THR A 359 10.00 -9.89 -1.24
N HIS A 360 10.32 -8.66 -0.86
CA HIS A 360 11.29 -8.37 0.18
C HIS A 360 10.63 -7.56 1.29
N ARG A 361 10.89 -7.95 2.53
CA ARG A 361 10.27 -7.36 3.71
C ARG A 361 11.30 -6.72 4.62
N ALA A 362 11.00 -5.50 5.12
CA ALA A 362 11.74 -4.85 6.19
C ALA A 362 10.74 -4.35 7.24
N SER A 363 10.69 -5.00 8.38
CA SER A 363 9.74 -4.71 9.45
C SER A 363 10.43 -4.19 10.70
N LEU A 364 9.81 -3.23 11.37
CA LEU A 364 10.23 -2.79 12.72
C LEU A 364 10.04 -3.87 13.79
N ASP A 365 9.37 -4.99 13.48
CA ASP A 365 9.33 -6.16 14.35
C ASP A 365 10.63 -6.99 14.29
N ASP A 366 11.50 -6.74 13.29
CA ASP A 366 12.86 -7.30 13.25
C ASP A 366 13.76 -6.57 14.25
N PRO A 367 14.33 -7.27 15.25
CA PRO A 367 15.18 -6.65 16.25
C PRO A 367 16.42 -5.93 15.69
N MET A 368 16.91 -6.32 14.52
CA MET A 368 18.06 -5.67 13.89
C MET A 368 17.67 -4.32 13.30
N ILE A 369 16.47 -4.23 12.74
CA ILE A 369 15.91 -2.99 12.19
C ILE A 369 15.43 -2.10 13.33
N ALA A 370 14.67 -2.66 14.28
CA ALA A 370 14.09 -1.93 15.41
C ALA A 370 15.13 -1.13 16.23
N LYS A 371 16.31 -1.68 16.42
CA LYS A 371 17.43 -1.01 17.14
C LYS A 371 17.88 0.30 16.52
N MET A 372 17.56 0.55 15.26
CA MET A 372 17.95 1.77 14.54
C MET A 372 16.85 2.85 14.59
N PHE A 373 15.74 2.57 15.25
CA PHE A 373 14.59 3.46 15.38
C PHE A 373 14.33 3.75 16.87
N PRO A 374 13.71 4.89 17.19
CA PRO A 374 13.18 5.10 18.53
C PRO A 374 12.23 3.99 18.96
N GLU A 375 12.28 3.62 20.23
CA GLU A 375 11.27 2.71 20.79
C GLU A 375 9.88 3.37 20.77
N ILE A 376 8.86 2.65 20.33
CA ILE A 376 7.48 3.15 20.34
C ILE A 376 6.79 2.68 21.62
N MET A 377 6.45 3.62 22.49
CA MET A 377 5.63 3.39 23.67
C MET A 377 4.18 3.76 23.35
N GLU A 378 3.31 2.77 23.26
CA GLU A 378 1.86 2.99 23.02
C GLU A 378 1.10 2.96 24.35
N ASP A 379 0.28 4.00 24.57
CA ASP A 379 -0.57 4.13 25.76
C ASP A 379 -2.02 4.48 25.35
N PRO A 380 -2.89 3.47 25.16
CA PRO A 380 -4.30 3.71 24.87
C PRO A 380 -5.01 4.18 26.16
N LEU A 381 -5.52 5.40 26.14
CA LEU A 381 -6.24 6.01 27.25
C LEU A 381 -7.74 5.88 27.06
N ILE A 382 -8.37 5.06 27.90
CA ILE A 382 -9.84 4.96 27.98
C ILE A 382 -10.34 6.10 28.87
N ILE A 383 -11.16 6.98 28.29
CA ILE A 383 -11.60 8.24 28.88
C ILE A 383 -13.06 8.14 29.28
N ASP A 384 -13.38 8.44 30.55
CA ASP A 384 -14.74 8.48 31.02
C ASP A 384 -15.48 9.74 30.53
N TRP A 385 -16.76 9.57 30.25
CA TRP A 385 -17.62 10.62 29.73
C TRP A 385 -18.01 11.64 30.80
N ASP A 386 -18.08 12.92 30.41
CA ASP A 386 -18.97 13.85 31.11
C ASP A 386 -20.41 13.33 31.01
N PRO A 387 -21.19 13.30 32.11
CA PRO A 387 -22.54 12.72 32.07
C PRO A 387 -23.48 13.35 31.05
N ARG A 388 -23.30 14.62 30.72
CA ARG A 388 -24.10 15.33 29.70
C ARG A 388 -23.74 14.91 28.31
N ASP A 389 -22.46 14.80 27.97
CA ASP A 389 -21.98 14.35 26.67
C ASP A 389 -22.37 12.89 26.47
N ARG A 390 -22.30 12.06 27.49
CA ARG A 390 -22.82 10.70 27.50
C ARG A 390 -24.31 10.62 27.17
N ALA A 391 -25.12 11.47 27.75
CA ALA A 391 -26.56 11.49 27.48
C ALA A 391 -26.86 11.84 26.02
N ILE A 392 -26.10 12.75 25.43
CA ILE A 392 -26.20 13.10 23.99
C ILE A 392 -25.81 11.88 23.13
N TYR A 393 -24.69 11.24 23.48
CA TYR A 393 -24.23 10.04 22.78
C TYR A 393 -25.27 8.92 22.80
N ASP A 394 -25.81 8.56 23.97
CA ASP A 394 -26.80 7.49 24.14
C ASP A 394 -28.11 7.78 23.42
N MET A 395 -28.55 9.03 23.42
CA MET A 395 -29.75 9.44 22.67
C MET A 395 -29.55 9.19 21.17
N LEU A 396 -28.37 9.55 20.61
CA LEU A 396 -28.07 9.34 19.20
C LEU A 396 -27.91 7.88 18.86
N ALA A 397 -27.17 7.13 19.66
CA ALA A 397 -26.98 5.70 19.49
C ALA A 397 -28.33 4.96 19.46
N SER A 398 -29.23 5.29 20.39
CA SER A 398 -30.58 4.70 20.45
C SER A 398 -31.41 5.04 19.22
N ASN A 399 -31.32 6.25 18.69
CA ASN A 399 -32.01 6.65 17.48
C ASN A 399 -31.42 5.97 16.23
N ALA A 400 -30.10 5.88 16.15
CA ALA A 400 -29.42 5.18 15.05
C ALA A 400 -29.78 3.69 15.01
N VAL A 401 -29.81 3.03 16.16
CA VAL A 401 -30.22 1.61 16.27
C VAL A 401 -31.67 1.41 15.82
N LYS A 402 -32.62 2.26 16.26
CA LYS A 402 -34.03 2.18 15.83
C LYS A 402 -34.15 2.29 14.31
N ILE A 403 -33.45 3.25 13.72
CA ILE A 403 -33.45 3.44 12.27
C ILE A 403 -32.92 2.19 11.57
N LEU A 404 -31.81 1.61 12.08
CA LEU A 404 -31.26 0.38 11.52
C LEU A 404 -32.19 -0.83 11.67
N GLU A 405 -32.96 -0.92 12.74
CA GLU A 405 -33.91 -2.00 12.98
C GLU A 405 -35.17 -1.87 12.12
N GLU A 406 -35.60 -0.66 11.78
CA GLU A 406 -36.81 -0.37 10.99
C GLU A 406 -36.58 -0.51 9.46
N GLU A 407 -35.35 -0.36 8.99
CA GLU A 407 -35.02 -0.45 7.56
C GLU A 407 -34.83 -1.91 7.10
N SER A 408 -35.39 -2.23 5.92
CA SER A 408 -35.28 -3.58 5.35
C SER A 408 -33.86 -3.86 4.85
N GLU A 409 -33.42 -5.13 4.91
CA GLU A 409 -32.09 -5.61 4.46
C GLU A 409 -31.74 -5.29 3.00
N SER A 410 -32.69 -4.80 2.20
CA SER A 410 -32.55 -4.62 0.75
C SER A 410 -32.03 -3.25 0.31
N GLU A 411 -31.87 -2.28 1.20
CA GLU A 411 -31.37 -0.95 0.87
C GLU A 411 -29.91 -0.80 1.33
N GLU A 412 -29.01 -0.35 0.46
CA GLU A 412 -27.65 0.06 0.80
C GLU A 412 -27.70 1.28 1.72
N PHE A 413 -27.83 1.01 3.01
CA PHE A 413 -27.85 2.03 4.05
C PHE A 413 -26.40 2.44 4.37
N ASN A 414 -26.08 3.70 4.18
CA ASN A 414 -24.73 4.19 4.52
C ASN A 414 -24.60 4.42 6.03
N VAL A 415 -24.36 3.33 6.75
CA VAL A 415 -24.16 3.35 8.21
C VAL A 415 -22.88 4.09 8.61
N LEU A 416 -21.93 4.20 7.68
CA LEU A 416 -20.70 4.97 7.92
C LEU A 416 -21.01 6.41 8.32
N ALA A 417 -22.03 7.04 7.72
CA ALA A 417 -22.43 8.39 8.06
C ALA A 417 -22.92 8.51 9.53
N LEU A 418 -23.64 7.50 10.05
CA LEU A 418 -24.04 7.47 11.46
C LEU A 418 -22.86 7.31 12.39
N ILE A 419 -21.95 6.39 12.09
CA ILE A 419 -20.74 6.19 12.88
C ILE A 419 -19.88 7.45 12.88
N GLN A 420 -19.81 8.18 11.77
CA GLN A 420 -19.08 9.44 11.71
C GLN A 420 -19.69 10.52 12.62
N VAL A 421 -21.02 10.64 12.66
CA VAL A 421 -21.69 11.55 13.59
C VAL A 421 -21.40 11.15 15.06
N MET A 422 -21.45 9.84 15.36
CA MET A 422 -21.10 9.34 16.70
C MET A 422 -19.64 9.63 17.06
N GLN A 423 -18.73 9.50 16.08
CA GLN A 423 -17.33 9.85 16.26
C GLN A 423 -17.14 11.36 16.56
N MET A 424 -17.88 12.23 15.87
CA MET A 424 -17.80 13.68 16.15
C MET A 424 -18.20 14.01 17.59
N ILE A 425 -19.16 13.28 18.17
CA ILE A 425 -19.52 13.45 19.60
C ILE A 425 -18.39 12.97 20.52
N CYS A 426 -17.74 11.87 20.16
CA CYS A 426 -16.56 11.41 20.89
C CYS A 426 -15.41 12.41 20.83
N ASP A 427 -15.29 13.17 19.73
CA ASP A 427 -14.20 14.13 19.55
C ASP A 427 -14.47 15.45 20.29
N ALA A 428 -15.61 16.05 20.09
CA ALA A 428 -16.18 17.17 20.84
C ALA A 428 -17.61 17.46 20.35
N PRO A 429 -18.63 17.51 21.23
CA PRO A 429 -19.99 17.84 20.81
C PRO A 429 -20.15 19.19 20.13
N SER A 430 -19.28 20.16 20.42
CA SER A 430 -19.25 21.49 19.79
C SER A 430 -18.97 21.43 18.29
N MET A 431 -18.30 20.40 17.78
CA MET A 431 -18.05 20.20 16.33
C MET A 431 -19.34 20.11 15.52
N ILE A 432 -20.41 19.63 16.13
CA ILE A 432 -21.71 19.49 15.45
C ILE A 432 -22.35 20.83 15.17
N GLY A 433 -22.20 21.81 16.06
CA GLY A 433 -22.71 23.19 15.88
C GLY A 433 -22.09 23.89 14.68
N GLN A 434 -20.80 23.68 14.45
CA GLN A 434 -20.03 24.30 13.36
C GLN A 434 -20.31 23.65 11.99
N SER A 435 -20.73 22.38 11.96
CA SER A 435 -21.04 21.65 10.73
C SER A 435 -22.17 22.27 9.90
N SER A 436 -22.92 23.23 10.45
CA SER A 436 -24.08 23.85 9.80
C SER A 436 -23.73 24.89 8.74
N GLU A 437 -22.59 25.55 8.82
CA GLU A 437 -22.22 26.61 7.91
C GLU A 437 -21.62 26.10 6.59
N ASN A 438 -21.04 24.90 6.59
CA ASN A 438 -20.40 24.27 5.42
C ASN A 438 -21.05 22.93 5.03
N HIS A 439 -22.32 22.96 4.73
CA HIS A 439 -23.13 21.75 4.45
C HIS A 439 -22.56 20.81 3.38
N LYS A 440 -21.91 21.34 2.33
CA LYS A 440 -21.30 20.53 1.25
C LYS A 440 -20.07 19.77 1.73
N GLU A 441 -19.23 20.40 2.52
CA GLU A 441 -18.02 19.79 3.05
C GLU A 441 -18.34 18.75 4.12
N PHE A 442 -19.34 19.03 4.95
CA PHE A 442 -19.89 18.06 5.89
C PHE A 442 -20.44 16.82 5.18
N GLN A 443 -21.17 16.99 4.07
CA GLN A 443 -21.66 15.87 3.25
C GLN A 443 -20.52 15.06 2.64
N ARG A 444 -19.47 15.71 2.14
CA ARG A 444 -18.28 15.00 1.63
C ARG A 444 -17.59 14.16 2.70
N VAL A 445 -17.45 14.74 3.88
CA VAL A 445 -16.87 14.06 5.03
C VAL A 445 -17.73 12.87 5.45
N LEU A 446 -19.03 13.03 5.57
CA LEU A 446 -19.96 11.95 5.91
C LEU A 446 -19.99 10.82 4.88
N LEU A 447 -19.64 11.09 3.64
CA LEU A 447 -19.69 10.13 2.55
C LEU A 447 -18.31 9.61 2.15
N ASP A 448 -17.26 10.01 2.88
CA ASP A 448 -15.85 9.63 2.64
C ASP A 448 -15.42 9.87 1.18
N VAL A 449 -15.86 11.00 0.60
CA VAL A 449 -15.52 11.38 -0.77
C VAL A 449 -14.20 12.14 -0.76
N GLU A 450 -13.15 11.49 -1.25
CA GLU A 450 -11.81 12.07 -1.29
C GLU A 450 -11.60 13.06 -2.44
N ASP A 451 -12.39 12.98 -3.50
CA ASP A 451 -12.26 13.86 -4.68
C ASP A 451 -13.05 15.15 -4.50
N GLU A 452 -12.36 16.29 -4.51
CA GLU A 452 -12.98 17.62 -4.34
C GLU A 452 -13.96 17.97 -5.48
N ASP A 453 -13.81 17.35 -6.65
CA ASP A 453 -14.64 17.57 -7.83
C ASP A 453 -15.83 16.60 -7.92
N GLU A 454 -15.87 15.55 -7.10
CA GLU A 454 -16.93 14.54 -7.09
C GLU A 454 -18.01 14.94 -6.08
N MET A 455 -19.22 15.23 -6.58
CA MET A 455 -20.38 15.46 -5.71
C MET A 455 -20.95 14.13 -5.24
N PRO A 456 -20.95 13.87 -3.92
CA PRO A 456 -21.48 12.63 -3.39
C PRO A 456 -22.97 12.49 -3.67
N ARG A 457 -23.39 11.30 -4.08
CA ARG A 457 -24.82 10.98 -4.13
C ARG A 457 -25.34 10.81 -2.71
N MET A 458 -26.32 11.64 -2.34
CA MET A 458 -27.02 11.48 -1.07
C MET A 458 -27.65 10.10 -1.01
N THR A 459 -27.26 9.31 -0.01
CA THR A 459 -27.93 8.06 0.33
C THR A 459 -28.95 8.32 1.44
N LYS A 460 -29.89 7.41 1.63
CA LYS A 460 -30.86 7.51 2.72
C LYS A 460 -30.20 7.60 4.10
N GLY A 461 -29.06 6.90 4.29
CA GLY A 461 -28.27 6.98 5.51
C GLY A 461 -27.63 8.35 5.75
N SER A 462 -27.14 9.01 4.69
CA SER A 462 -26.63 10.37 4.80
C SER A 462 -27.74 11.40 5.08
N GLU A 463 -28.95 11.23 4.53
CA GLU A 463 -30.11 12.08 4.88
C GLU A 463 -30.46 11.97 6.36
N ILE A 464 -30.41 10.75 6.92
CA ILE A 464 -30.67 10.50 8.33
C ILE A 464 -29.57 11.09 9.20
N ALA A 465 -28.31 10.94 8.84
CA ALA A 465 -27.19 11.54 9.55
C ALA A 465 -27.30 13.07 9.59
N VAL A 466 -27.69 13.71 8.47
CA VAL A 466 -27.96 15.16 8.42
C VAL A 466 -29.12 15.54 9.35
N ARG A 467 -30.22 14.79 9.39
CA ARG A 467 -31.36 15.05 10.29
C ARG A 467 -30.97 14.90 11.76
N LEU A 468 -30.14 13.90 12.10
CA LEU A 468 -29.62 13.73 13.45
C LEU A 468 -28.78 14.94 13.87
N VAL A 469 -27.88 15.40 13.00
CA VAL A 469 -27.07 16.60 13.24
C VAL A 469 -27.95 17.83 13.40
N GLU A 470 -29.00 18.03 12.60
CA GLU A 470 -29.94 19.13 12.77
C GLU A 470 -30.69 19.09 14.10
N THR A 471 -30.99 17.90 14.61
CA THR A 471 -31.62 17.74 15.93
C THR A 471 -30.66 18.16 17.03
N LEU A 472 -29.36 17.86 16.89
CA LEU A 472 -28.30 18.18 17.85
C LEU A 472 -27.87 19.64 17.89
N LYS A 473 -28.11 20.42 16.82
CA LYS A 473 -27.87 21.88 16.81
C LYS A 473 -28.59 22.64 17.93
N LYS A 474 -29.58 22.01 18.52
CA LYS A 474 -30.32 22.55 19.67
C LYS A 474 -29.76 22.12 21.02
N ALA A 475 -28.75 21.23 21.04
CA ALA A 475 -28.13 20.82 22.29
C ALA A 475 -27.13 21.91 22.77
N PRO A 476 -27.09 22.23 24.06
CA PRO A 476 -26.11 23.19 24.57
C PRO A 476 -24.71 22.59 24.38
N THR A 477 -23.91 23.28 23.62
CA THR A 477 -22.48 22.94 23.36
C THR A 477 -21.66 23.88 24.23
N ASP A 478 -21.17 23.41 25.37
CA ASP A 478 -20.06 24.08 26.05
C ASP A 478 -18.77 23.28 25.82
N ASP A 479 -17.63 23.96 25.87
CA ASP A 479 -16.33 23.41 25.48
C ASP A 479 -15.69 22.51 26.59
N ARG A 480 -16.47 22.00 27.51
CA ARG A 480 -16.01 21.04 28.52
C ARG A 480 -16.15 19.63 28.01
N HIS A 481 -15.09 19.10 27.49
CA HIS A 481 -15.04 17.71 27.05
C HIS A 481 -13.82 17.02 27.65
N THR A 482 -14.01 15.82 28.20
CA THR A 482 -12.96 15.09 28.95
C THR A 482 -11.75 14.75 28.12
N LYS A 483 -11.90 14.60 26.79
CA LYS A 483 -10.74 14.46 25.88
C LYS A 483 -9.82 15.70 25.89
N PHE A 484 -10.38 16.90 26.01
CA PHE A 484 -9.55 18.11 26.10
C PHE A 484 -8.73 18.12 27.38
N GLU A 485 -9.32 17.72 28.53
CA GLU A 485 -8.60 17.62 29.80
C GLU A 485 -7.45 16.61 29.67
N THR A 486 -7.71 15.45 29.11
CA THR A 486 -6.68 14.43 28.89
C THR A 486 -5.57 14.92 27.91
N LEU A 487 -5.93 15.62 26.84
CA LEU A 487 -4.95 16.20 25.92
C LEU A 487 -4.09 17.25 26.62
N HIS A 488 -4.70 18.10 27.45
CA HIS A 488 -4.00 19.11 28.25
C HIS A 488 -2.98 18.45 29.20
N GLU A 489 -3.39 17.41 29.94
CA GLU A 489 -2.50 16.65 30.82
C GLU A 489 -1.29 16.07 30.05
N ILE A 490 -1.52 15.48 28.86
CA ILE A 490 -0.42 14.95 28.03
C ILE A 490 0.57 16.04 27.66
N LEU A 491 0.09 17.21 27.22
CA LEU A 491 0.93 18.27 26.69
C LEU A 491 1.64 19.10 27.77
N THR A 492 1.03 19.24 28.98
CA THR A 492 1.53 20.14 29.99
C THR A 492 2.10 19.44 31.24
N GLU A 493 1.69 18.20 31.51
CA GLU A 493 2.13 17.47 32.70
C GLU A 493 3.05 16.30 32.35
N LYS A 494 2.64 15.46 31.36
CA LYS A 494 3.45 14.29 30.98
C LYS A 494 4.63 14.67 30.08
N HIS A 495 4.43 15.61 29.15
CA HIS A 495 5.43 15.99 28.14
C HIS A 495 5.52 17.51 27.93
N PRO A 496 5.78 18.33 28.97
CA PRO A 496 5.67 19.79 28.89
C PRO A 496 6.65 20.45 27.90
N ASP A 497 7.82 19.83 27.71
CA ASP A 497 8.90 20.38 26.87
C ASP A 497 9.07 19.64 25.54
N SER A 498 8.09 18.80 25.16
CA SER A 498 8.20 17.94 24.00
C SER A 498 7.38 18.44 22.84
N LYS A 499 7.93 18.36 21.61
CA LYS A 499 7.15 18.54 20.40
C LYS A 499 6.18 17.38 20.20
N ALA A 500 4.93 17.70 19.87
CA ALA A 500 3.84 16.74 19.73
C ALA A 500 3.17 16.79 18.35
N LEU A 501 2.81 15.62 17.84
CA LEU A 501 1.96 15.45 16.66
C LEU A 501 0.56 15.06 17.11
N ILE A 502 -0.45 15.84 16.78
CA ILE A 502 -1.85 15.53 17.04
C ILE A 502 -2.54 15.19 15.73
N TYR A 503 -3.12 14.00 15.66
CA TYR A 503 -3.84 13.53 14.49
C TYR A 503 -5.34 13.50 14.73
N MET A 504 -6.07 14.11 13.80
CA MET A 504 -7.53 14.12 13.76
C MET A 504 -8.03 13.71 12.40
N THR A 505 -9.13 12.99 12.33
CA THR A 505 -9.76 12.60 11.05
C THR A 505 -10.31 13.82 10.30
N TRP A 506 -10.80 14.82 11.04
CA TRP A 506 -11.54 15.96 10.50
C TRP A 506 -10.69 17.24 10.50
N ALA A 507 -10.27 17.71 9.31
CA ALA A 507 -9.54 18.97 9.19
C ALA A 507 -10.46 20.19 9.33
N SER A 508 -11.63 20.17 8.66
CA SER A 508 -12.49 21.32 8.53
C SER A 508 -13.35 21.63 9.77
N TYR A 509 -13.65 20.60 10.59
CA TYR A 509 -14.54 20.73 11.75
C TYR A 509 -13.86 20.39 13.07
N GLY A 510 -12.83 19.57 13.03
CA GLY A 510 -12.16 19.05 14.20
C GLY A 510 -11.07 19.96 14.74
N PHE A 511 -10.41 20.70 13.86
CA PHE A 511 -9.28 21.53 14.27
C PHE A 511 -9.72 22.74 15.11
N GLU A 512 -10.83 23.39 14.75
CA GLU A 512 -11.25 24.63 15.40
C GLU A 512 -11.45 24.49 16.90
N PRO A 513 -12.18 23.48 17.43
CA PRO A 513 -12.29 23.31 18.88
C PRO A 513 -10.96 22.99 19.57
N VAL A 514 -10.11 22.18 18.92
CA VAL A 514 -8.78 21.85 19.48
C VAL A 514 -7.87 23.07 19.44
N CYS A 515 -7.85 23.84 18.34
CA CYS A 515 -7.09 25.09 18.24
C CYS A 515 -7.52 26.10 19.31
N ALA A 516 -8.84 26.28 19.50
CA ALA A 516 -9.36 27.17 20.55
C ALA A 516 -8.88 26.77 21.95
N LYS A 517 -8.77 25.47 22.22
CA LYS A 517 -8.23 24.97 23.51
C LYS A 517 -6.72 25.17 23.62
N LEU A 518 -5.97 24.94 22.54
CA LEU A 518 -4.52 25.21 22.54
C LEU A 518 -4.25 26.71 22.77
N ASP A 519 -5.03 27.62 22.17
CA ASP A 519 -4.96 29.06 22.39
C ASP A 519 -5.30 29.43 23.86
N GLU A 520 -6.36 28.82 24.44
CA GLU A 520 -6.75 29.00 25.83
C GLU A 520 -5.62 28.58 26.79
N TRP A 521 -4.93 27.48 26.50
CA TRP A 521 -3.82 26.97 27.31
C TRP A 521 -2.50 27.69 27.07
N GLY A 522 -2.42 28.57 26.04
CA GLY A 522 -1.19 29.26 25.65
C GLY A 522 -0.16 28.36 24.99
N ILE A 523 -0.60 27.25 24.39
CA ILE A 523 0.26 26.30 23.69
C ILE A 523 0.39 26.73 22.24
N THR A 524 1.62 26.96 21.78
CA THR A 524 1.91 27.36 20.40
C THR A 524 1.85 26.17 19.45
N TYR A 525 1.14 26.35 18.35
CA TYR A 525 0.94 25.27 17.39
C TYR A 525 0.97 25.73 15.94
N VAL A 526 1.16 24.78 15.04
CA VAL A 526 0.90 24.90 13.62
C VAL A 526 -0.14 23.87 13.20
N SER A 527 -1.00 24.22 12.23
CA SER A 527 -2.03 23.31 11.73
C SER A 527 -1.86 23.06 10.23
N TYR A 528 -2.04 21.80 9.84
CA TYR A 528 -1.92 21.40 8.44
C TYR A 528 -3.15 20.61 7.97
N THR A 529 -3.88 21.18 7.03
CA THR A 529 -5.14 20.64 6.50
C THR A 529 -4.99 19.89 5.18
N GLY A 530 -3.78 19.87 4.58
CA GLY A 530 -3.48 19.05 3.41
C GLY A 530 -3.29 19.79 2.09
N THR A 531 -3.19 21.14 2.07
CA THR A 531 -2.92 21.89 0.82
C THR A 531 -1.41 21.97 0.53
N ASP A 532 -1.00 21.58 -0.68
CA ASP A 532 0.42 21.47 -1.08
C ASP A 532 1.24 22.76 -0.89
N LYS A 533 0.61 23.94 -1.06
CA LYS A 533 1.33 25.21 -1.00
C LYS A 533 1.82 25.59 0.39
N GLN A 534 1.11 25.18 1.44
CA GLN A 534 1.44 25.50 2.83
C GLN A 534 2.31 24.46 3.51
N ARG A 535 2.33 23.25 2.98
CA ARG A 535 2.91 22.07 3.62
C ARG A 535 4.38 22.24 4.03
N GLN A 536 5.22 22.63 3.09
CA GLN A 536 6.64 22.77 3.36
C GLN A 536 6.90 23.93 4.34
N THR A 537 6.19 25.03 4.17
CA THR A 537 6.31 26.20 5.07
C THR A 537 5.94 25.84 6.50
N VAL A 538 4.79 25.18 6.72
CA VAL A 538 4.33 24.77 8.06
C VAL A 538 5.28 23.75 8.70
N LYS A 539 5.81 22.83 7.91
CA LYS A 539 6.80 21.84 8.36
C LYS A 539 8.12 22.49 8.76
N ASP A 540 8.62 23.40 7.93
CA ASP A 540 9.86 24.13 8.18
C ASP A 540 9.72 25.05 9.41
N GLU A 541 8.56 25.69 9.58
CA GLU A 541 8.23 26.51 10.74
C GLU A 541 8.23 25.67 12.03
N PHE A 542 7.52 24.53 12.05
CA PHE A 542 7.53 23.62 13.20
C PHE A 542 8.93 23.15 13.58
N ARG A 543 9.80 22.88 12.58
CA ARG A 543 11.18 22.44 12.83
C ARG A 543 12.07 23.55 13.33
N ALA A 544 11.95 24.75 12.74
CA ALA A 544 12.86 25.86 13.01
C ALA A 544 12.55 26.58 14.33
N ASP A 545 11.29 26.64 14.73
CA ASP A 545 10.85 27.33 15.92
C ASP A 545 10.72 26.35 17.10
N PRO A 546 11.59 26.46 18.13
CA PRO A 546 11.51 25.61 19.31
C PRO A 546 10.27 25.87 20.18
N ASP A 547 9.67 27.08 20.07
CA ASP A 547 8.51 27.47 20.89
C ASP A 547 7.23 26.82 20.35
N ILE A 548 7.20 26.35 19.10
CA ILE A 548 6.06 25.64 18.57
C ILE A 548 6.06 24.21 19.08
N GLN A 549 5.13 23.93 20.01
CA GLN A 549 5.01 22.63 20.67
C GLN A 549 4.19 21.64 19.83
N VAL A 550 3.11 22.06 19.19
CA VAL A 550 2.14 21.16 18.56
C VAL A 550 2.11 21.30 17.05
N PHE A 551 2.14 20.16 16.35
CA PHE A 551 1.79 20.02 14.94
C PHE A 551 0.45 19.30 14.82
N LEU A 552 -0.61 20.03 14.49
CA LEU A 552 -1.94 19.49 14.32
C LEU A 552 -2.17 19.08 12.87
N SER A 553 -2.50 17.82 12.60
CA SER A 553 -2.65 17.29 11.23
C SER A 553 -3.91 16.44 11.07
N SER A 554 -4.49 16.50 9.88
CA SER A 554 -5.50 15.54 9.45
C SER A 554 -4.87 14.31 8.81
N ASP A 555 -5.67 13.24 8.60
CA ASP A 555 -5.22 12.07 7.86
C ASP A 555 -4.76 12.41 6.44
N LYS A 556 -5.44 13.33 5.76
CA LYS A 556 -5.03 13.83 4.44
C LYS A 556 -3.73 14.62 4.50
N GLY A 557 -3.53 15.37 5.58
CA GLY A 557 -2.31 16.13 5.83
C GLY A 557 -1.12 15.26 6.24
N SER A 558 -1.37 14.12 6.88
CA SER A 558 -0.31 13.26 7.42
C SER A 558 0.53 12.55 6.36
N ASP A 559 0.04 12.41 5.15
CA ASP A 559 0.79 11.77 4.07
C ASP A 559 2.07 12.57 3.75
N SER A 560 3.23 11.91 3.86
CA SER A 560 4.57 12.45 3.54
C SER A 560 5.06 13.63 4.41
N ILE A 561 4.57 13.74 5.64
CA ILE A 561 5.17 14.61 6.65
C ILE A 561 6.15 13.75 7.46
N ASP A 562 7.40 14.16 7.46
CA ASP A 562 8.46 13.53 8.26
C ASP A 562 8.87 14.52 9.34
N LEU A 563 8.65 14.20 10.62
CA LEU A 563 8.94 15.07 11.78
C LEU A 563 9.65 14.25 12.88
N PRO A 564 10.89 13.82 12.64
CA PRO A 564 11.64 12.97 13.56
C PRO A 564 11.97 13.63 14.90
N GLU A 565 11.79 14.95 15.00
CA GLU A 565 11.97 15.76 16.21
C GLU A 565 10.81 15.70 17.19
N ALA A 566 9.64 15.20 16.79
CA ALA A 566 8.48 15.11 17.67
C ALA A 566 8.54 13.85 18.55
N ALA A 567 8.61 14.02 19.85
CA ALA A 567 8.67 12.91 20.79
C ALA A 567 7.31 12.30 21.12
N VAL A 568 6.22 13.04 20.90
CA VAL A 568 4.87 12.64 21.27
C VAL A 568 3.98 12.58 20.05
N GLY A 569 3.19 11.52 19.92
CA GLY A 569 2.10 11.38 18.99
C GLY A 569 0.78 11.18 19.73
N VAL A 570 -0.26 11.87 19.31
CA VAL A 570 -1.61 11.72 19.87
C VAL A 570 -2.58 11.42 18.74
N ASN A 571 -3.20 10.25 18.76
CA ASN A 571 -4.39 9.98 18.02
C ASN A 571 -5.58 10.54 18.79
N TYR A 572 -5.96 11.79 18.51
CA TYR A 572 -7.14 12.41 19.14
C TYR A 572 -8.40 11.62 18.83
N ASN A 573 -8.44 11.05 17.62
CA ASN A 573 -9.31 9.95 17.25
C ASN A 573 -8.55 8.86 16.49
N LEU A 574 -8.97 7.61 16.67
CA LEU A 574 -8.36 6.49 16.01
C LEU A 574 -8.63 6.51 14.50
N PRO A 575 -7.66 6.15 13.64
CA PRO A 575 -7.91 5.89 12.23
C PRO A 575 -8.73 4.60 12.06
N TRP A 576 -9.28 4.35 10.87
CA TRP A 576 -10.11 3.16 10.59
C TRP A 576 -9.31 1.88 10.33
N THR A 577 -8.00 2.00 10.14
CA THR A 577 -7.15 0.86 9.81
C THR A 577 -5.87 0.87 10.62
N TRP A 578 -5.38 -0.32 10.94
CA TRP A 578 -4.06 -0.49 11.55
C TRP A 578 -2.95 0.12 10.70
N THR A 579 -3.07 -0.03 9.38
CA THR A 579 -2.19 0.59 8.38
C THR A 579 -2.04 2.09 8.60
N ARG A 580 -3.17 2.80 8.73
CA ARG A 580 -3.15 4.25 8.93
C ARG A 580 -2.54 4.62 10.29
N LYS A 581 -2.82 3.82 11.34
CA LYS A 581 -2.18 4.00 12.65
C LYS A 581 -0.66 3.90 12.53
N ARG A 582 -0.14 2.87 11.88
CA ARG A 582 1.30 2.69 11.63
C ARG A 582 1.89 3.80 10.75
N GLN A 583 1.14 4.28 9.77
CA GLN A 583 1.58 5.43 8.95
C GLN A 583 1.70 6.72 9.78
N ARG A 584 0.77 6.99 10.71
CA ARG A 584 0.88 8.12 11.65
C ARG A 584 2.12 7.98 12.53
N GLN A 585 2.33 6.81 13.12
CA GLN A 585 3.52 6.51 13.95
C GLN A 585 4.83 6.68 13.17
N GLY A 586 4.88 6.25 11.94
CA GLY A 586 6.06 6.39 11.08
C GLY A 586 6.40 7.83 10.68
N ARG A 587 5.65 8.85 11.15
CA ARG A 587 5.97 10.26 10.90
C ARG A 587 7.07 10.79 11.81
N ASN A 588 7.11 10.33 13.05
CA ASN A 588 8.14 10.69 14.01
C ASN A 588 9.08 9.51 14.35
N ASN A 589 8.62 8.28 14.23
CA ASN A 589 9.46 7.11 14.41
C ASN A 589 10.25 6.82 13.11
N ARG A 590 11.48 7.28 13.07
CA ARG A 590 12.32 7.27 11.87
C ARG A 590 13.78 7.00 12.21
N VAL A 591 14.51 6.43 11.24
CA VAL A 591 15.94 6.11 11.40
C VAL A 591 16.82 7.35 11.58
N ASP A 592 16.39 8.52 11.12
CA ASP A 592 17.07 9.81 11.28
C ASP A 592 16.66 10.58 12.55
N SER A 593 15.77 10.02 13.37
CA SER A 593 15.42 10.60 14.65
C SER A 593 16.60 10.55 15.65
N LYS A 594 16.72 11.62 16.44
CA LYS A 594 17.70 11.69 17.54
C LYS A 594 17.09 11.28 18.88
N LEU A 595 15.84 10.88 18.87
CA LEU A 595 15.10 10.44 20.07
C LEU A 595 15.36 8.95 20.31
N ASP A 596 15.46 8.57 21.56
CA ASP A 596 15.53 7.15 21.97
C ASP A 596 14.12 6.51 22.01
N THR A 597 13.10 7.31 22.33
CA THR A 597 11.72 6.84 22.51
C THR A 597 10.73 7.85 21.95
N THR A 598 9.65 7.33 21.35
CA THR A 598 8.47 8.09 20.96
C THR A 598 7.25 7.58 21.72
N TRP A 599 6.43 8.49 22.23
CA TRP A 599 5.23 8.18 23.01
C TRP A 599 3.99 8.37 22.14
N TRP A 600 3.10 7.38 22.12
CA TRP A 600 1.88 7.42 21.34
C TRP A 600 0.66 7.17 22.20
N TYR A 601 -0.22 8.16 22.24
CA TYR A 601 -1.48 8.13 22.99
C TYR A 601 -2.66 7.96 22.06
N ASP A 602 -3.53 6.98 22.34
CA ASP A 602 -4.82 6.83 21.69
C ASP A 602 -5.90 7.33 22.63
N LEU A 603 -6.60 8.41 22.30
CA LEU A 603 -7.70 8.93 23.12
C LEU A 603 -9.00 8.23 22.75
N ILE A 604 -9.58 7.45 23.66
CA ILE A 604 -10.70 6.56 23.39
C ILE A 604 -11.80 6.82 24.43
N MET A 605 -12.97 7.24 23.97
CA MET A 605 -14.12 7.40 24.85
C MET A 605 -14.68 6.03 25.25
N ALA A 606 -14.88 5.80 26.55
CA ALA A 606 -15.37 4.54 27.12
C ALA A 606 -16.77 4.17 26.59
N ASN A 607 -17.00 2.90 26.32
CA ASN A 607 -18.28 2.38 25.83
C ASN A 607 -18.82 3.18 24.61
N SER A 608 -18.00 3.35 23.59
CA SER A 608 -18.33 4.13 22.40
C SER A 608 -17.89 3.44 21.10
N VAL A 609 -18.23 4.07 19.97
CA VAL A 609 -17.73 3.65 18.64
C VAL A 609 -16.21 3.60 18.56
N GLU A 610 -15.49 4.37 19.38
CA GLU A 610 -14.02 4.40 19.39
C GLU A 610 -13.42 3.13 19.98
N GLU A 611 -13.99 2.63 21.07
CA GLU A 611 -13.55 1.38 21.70
C GLU A 611 -13.77 0.20 20.76
N ARG A 612 -14.92 0.17 20.06
CA ARG A 612 -15.17 -0.84 19.01
C ARG A 612 -14.25 -0.70 17.80
N LYS A 613 -13.91 0.53 17.43
CA LYS A 613 -12.93 0.81 16.37
C LYS A 613 -11.55 0.26 16.71
N GLN A 614 -11.14 0.34 17.97
CA GLN A 614 -9.90 -0.26 18.47
C GLN A 614 -9.89 -1.79 18.25
N GLU A 615 -10.98 -2.49 18.56
CA GLU A 615 -11.13 -3.93 18.33
C GLU A 615 -11.00 -4.29 16.85
N ILE A 616 -11.62 -3.52 15.97
CA ILE A 616 -11.53 -3.70 14.50
C ILE A 616 -10.09 -3.52 14.00
N ILE A 617 -9.39 -2.51 14.51
CA ILE A 617 -7.97 -2.26 14.16
C ILE A 617 -7.11 -3.45 14.58
N ALA A 618 -7.33 -4.00 15.77
CA ALA A 618 -6.62 -5.17 16.26
C ALA A 618 -6.84 -6.40 15.37
N THR A 619 -8.08 -6.62 14.91
CA THR A 619 -8.43 -7.72 14.00
C THR A 619 -7.73 -7.60 12.64
N LYS A 620 -7.73 -6.41 12.05
CA LYS A 620 -7.06 -6.16 10.76
C LYS A 620 -5.54 -6.36 10.85
N LYS A 621 -4.94 -6.06 11.99
CA LYS A 621 -3.54 -6.38 12.29
C LYS A 621 -3.30 -7.89 12.19
N GLY A 622 -4.23 -8.72 12.63
CA GLY A 622 -4.15 -10.17 12.57
C GLY A 622 -3.93 -10.74 11.17
N TYR A 623 -4.60 -10.22 10.14
CA TYR A 623 -4.37 -10.66 8.75
C TYR A 623 -2.96 -10.39 8.25
N HIS A 624 -2.43 -9.21 8.56
CA HIS A 624 -1.07 -8.85 8.20
C HIS A 624 -0.06 -9.78 8.88
N THR A 625 -0.23 -10.01 10.18
CA THR A 625 0.62 -10.88 10.98
C THR A 625 0.56 -12.34 10.50
N GLN A 626 -0.62 -12.85 10.15
CA GLN A 626 -0.78 -14.21 9.64
C GLN A 626 -0.09 -14.41 8.29
N LEU A 627 -0.23 -13.43 7.38
CA LEU A 627 0.34 -13.53 6.04
C LEU A 627 1.86 -13.42 6.05
N PHE A 628 2.39 -12.46 6.80
CA PHE A 628 3.80 -12.09 6.70
C PHE A 628 4.67 -12.58 7.85
N ASP A 629 4.10 -12.85 9.04
CA ASP A 629 4.85 -13.30 10.21
C ASP A 629 4.67 -14.79 10.50
N GLY A 630 3.82 -15.47 9.73
CA GLY A 630 3.55 -16.90 9.90
C GLY A 630 2.87 -17.29 11.23
N LYS A 631 2.43 -16.28 12.02
CA LYS A 631 1.74 -16.51 13.29
C LYS A 631 0.24 -16.72 13.02
N ALA A 632 -0.33 -17.78 13.56
CA ALA A 632 -1.78 -17.99 13.49
C ALA A 632 -2.48 -16.81 14.18
N ALA A 633 -3.34 -16.10 13.44
CA ALA A 633 -4.24 -15.15 14.05
C ALA A 633 -5.32 -15.92 14.81
N GLU A 634 -5.51 -15.60 16.07
CA GLU A 634 -6.69 -16.02 16.80
C GLU A 634 -7.91 -15.43 16.11
N ASP A 635 -8.85 -16.24 15.74
CA ASP A 635 -10.12 -15.99 15.05
C ASP A 635 -10.28 -14.61 14.35
N SER A 636 -10.08 -14.63 13.04
CA SER A 636 -10.26 -13.44 12.21
C SER A 636 -11.72 -13.10 12.00
N ILE A 637 -12.15 -11.93 12.42
CA ILE A 637 -13.47 -11.34 12.20
C ILE A 637 -13.53 -10.62 10.83
N ALA A 638 -14.74 -10.47 10.30
CA ALA A 638 -15.09 -10.00 8.97
C ALA A 638 -14.32 -8.78 8.44
N SER A 639 -14.02 -8.81 7.15
CA SER A 639 -13.36 -7.71 6.41
C SER A 639 -14.24 -6.46 6.19
N LYS A 640 -15.54 -6.55 6.46
CA LYS A 640 -16.50 -5.44 6.42
C LYS A 640 -17.44 -5.54 7.60
N LEU A 641 -17.80 -4.38 8.16
CA LEU A 641 -18.81 -4.27 9.19
C LEU A 641 -20.15 -4.78 8.64
N THR A 642 -20.71 -5.79 9.29
CA THR A 642 -22.07 -6.25 9.02
C THR A 642 -23.07 -5.31 9.70
N ARG A 643 -24.36 -5.42 9.36
CA ARG A 643 -25.41 -4.69 10.06
C ARG A 643 -25.41 -4.99 11.56
N ASP A 644 -25.21 -6.26 11.92
CA ASP A 644 -25.16 -6.68 13.32
C ASP A 644 -23.94 -6.14 14.05
N ASP A 645 -22.77 -6.09 13.39
CA ASP A 645 -21.57 -5.41 13.91
C ASP A 645 -21.85 -3.93 14.16
N LEU A 646 -22.61 -3.28 13.28
CA LEU A 646 -22.94 -1.87 13.40
C LEU A 646 -23.93 -1.60 14.52
N ILE A 647 -24.94 -2.45 14.66
CA ILE A 647 -25.86 -2.40 15.80
C ILE A 647 -25.09 -2.65 17.11
N TYR A 648 -24.16 -3.59 17.09
CA TYR A 648 -23.28 -3.87 18.21
C TYR A 648 -22.37 -2.67 18.55
N ILE A 649 -21.74 -2.06 17.53
CA ILE A 649 -20.92 -0.84 17.68
C ILE A 649 -21.74 0.31 18.29
N LEU A 650 -22.98 0.48 17.88
CA LEU A 650 -23.84 1.56 18.34
C LEU A 650 -24.47 1.31 19.71
N LYS A 651 -24.65 0.05 20.12
CA LYS A 651 -25.18 -0.32 21.44
C LYS A 651 -24.15 -0.24 22.57
N GLY A 652 -22.85 -0.17 22.25
CA GLY A 652 -21.75 -0.05 23.22
C GLY A 652 -21.34 -1.39 23.81
#